data_838a66fefc49a75392397d83571be5a8
#
_entry.id   838a66fefc49a75392397d83571be5a8
#
_cell.length_a   1.000
_cell.length_b   1.000
_cell.length_c   1.000
_cell.angle_alpha   90.00
_cell.angle_beta   90.00
_cell.angle_gamma   90.00
#
_symmetry.space_group_name_H-M   'P 1'
#
loop_
_entity.id
_entity.type
_entity.pdbx_description
1 polymer ?
#
loop_
_entity_poly.entity_id
_entity_poly.type
_entity_poly.pdbx_seq_one_letter_code
_entity_poly.pdbx_strand_id
1 'polypeptide(L)'
;MTTSDTRDVEATVAEVRLPLVISPRVSFFRRVNLSFAHRLFLTDRIARASPPSTPTRQVIKCADAGAEMVRITVQGMQEAKACVEIKKTLLERGYTTPLIADIHFAPKVAMTVAECFDKIRVNPGNFADGRKKFEDILYETDEEYEAEILEIEKIFTPLVLKCKERGVAMRIGTNHGSLSARTLSRFGDTPAGMVESAFEFARICRKHDYHNFVFSMKASNPLVMVQAYRLLAHEMYKLGWDYPLHLGVTEAGEGEDGRMKSSIGIGALLLDGLGDTIRVSLTEASHLEMEPCTRLRDLGMKACADAIGVDKFDEVGRDFKSFERRESDLPMQKEDDPIDMRNILHRDGSVLSAVTPAQLASEDPFYRDLGAKLAVGMPLRDIATSDSIFLREIPAADDEKANRSIRRLQEIGVGVVAPVAALAATPIDNAVAAVPAKEAKGDMAMPKGAVRWAVVFDGTESAEEIKSALELEPVMALIETAPETSRLHASRRVFTELNKLGSKTPVIHHMVFPADEVKDAVVIQSGAQAGGLLCDGLGDGVMIEQPGAELEYLRRTSFGLLQGSRMRNTKTEYVSCPSCGRTLFDLQEVTAAISERTGHLPGVAIAVMGCIVNGPGEMADADFGYVGGAPGKIDLYVGKEVVKRGIDNETACDELIQLIKDNGRWVDKEVEEEAVAA
;
A
#
# COMPACT_ATOMS: atom_id res chain seq x y z
N MET A 1 -40.52 -20.45 -33.05
CA MET A 1 -41.00 -20.27 -31.73
C MET A 1 -39.78 -20.29 -30.82
N THR A 2 -39.32 -19.29 -30.20
CA THR A 2 -39.66 -17.88 -30.02
C THR A 2 -38.36 -17.16 -29.63
N THR A 3 -38.04 -16.13 -30.37
CA THR A 3 -36.96 -15.19 -30.08
C THR A 3 -37.42 -14.23 -28.96
N SER A 4 -36.93 -14.41 -27.76
CA SER A 4 -36.94 -13.39 -26.70
C SER A 4 -36.10 -13.89 -25.55
N ASP A 5 -34.84 -13.42 -25.46
CA ASP A 5 -34.10 -13.34 -24.20
C ASP A 5 -32.64 -12.82 -24.39
N THR A 6 -32.42 -11.93 -25.37
CA THR A 6 -31.10 -11.30 -25.51
C THR A 6 -31.08 -9.82 -25.14
N ARG A 7 -32.19 -9.25 -24.69
CA ARG A 7 -32.26 -7.82 -24.31
C ARG A 7 -32.12 -7.53 -22.81
N ASP A 8 -32.33 -8.53 -21.97
CA ASP A 8 -32.18 -8.34 -20.52
C ASP A 8 -30.75 -8.52 -20.00
N VAL A 9 -29.87 -9.11 -20.81
CA VAL A 9 -28.46 -9.31 -20.41
C VAL A 9 -27.62 -8.06 -20.64
N GLU A 10 -27.93 -7.23 -21.63
CA GLU A 10 -27.21 -5.98 -21.89
C GLU A 10 -27.61 -4.84 -20.92
N ALA A 11 -28.82 -4.83 -20.42
CA ALA A 11 -29.27 -3.84 -19.43
C ALA A 11 -28.69 -4.08 -18.02
N THR A 12 -28.29 -5.32 -17.70
CA THR A 12 -27.71 -5.68 -16.41
C THR A 12 -26.20 -5.39 -16.35
N VAL A 13 -25.52 -5.23 -17.48
CA VAL A 13 -24.07 -4.95 -17.54
C VAL A 13 -23.75 -3.47 -17.36
N ALA A 14 -24.71 -2.57 -17.57
CA ALA A 14 -24.55 -1.12 -17.35
C ALA A 14 -24.74 -0.70 -15.88
N GLU A 15 -25.12 -1.58 -14.99
CA GLU A 15 -25.40 -1.31 -13.57
C GLU A 15 -24.58 -2.17 -12.60
N VAL A 16 -23.35 -2.52 -12.91
CA VAL A 16 -22.43 -3.00 -11.86
C VAL A 16 -21.84 -1.78 -11.16
N ARG A 17 -22.68 -1.05 -10.49
CA ARG A 17 -22.32 -0.25 -9.32
C ARG A 17 -21.66 -1.22 -8.36
N LEU A 18 -20.46 -0.90 -7.86
CA LEU A 18 -20.04 -1.47 -6.59
C LEU A 18 -21.15 -1.04 -5.61
N PRO A 19 -22.00 -1.95 -5.18
CA PRO A 19 -22.90 -1.57 -4.13
C PRO A 19 -22.00 -1.27 -2.95
N LEU A 20 -22.32 -0.26 -2.20
CA LEU A 20 -22.12 -0.20 -0.75
C LEU A 20 -22.85 -1.42 -0.16
N VAL A 21 -22.40 -2.60 -0.51
CA VAL A 21 -22.86 -3.84 0.03
C VAL A 21 -21.84 -4.19 1.08
N ILE A 22 -22.26 -4.02 2.31
CA ILE A 22 -21.95 -5.04 3.30
C ILE A 22 -22.00 -6.34 2.51
N SER A 23 -20.80 -6.84 2.15
CA SER A 23 -20.67 -7.99 1.27
C SER A 23 -21.67 -9.05 1.71
N PRO A 24 -22.51 -9.65 0.84
CA PRO A 24 -23.37 -10.78 1.20
C PRO A 24 -22.56 -11.88 1.92
N ARG A 25 -21.24 -11.92 1.75
CA ARG A 25 -20.27 -12.75 2.46
C ARG A 25 -20.28 -12.53 3.97
N VAL A 26 -20.37 -11.29 4.46
CA VAL A 26 -20.53 -11.03 5.90
C VAL A 26 -21.86 -11.58 6.39
N SER A 27 -22.93 -11.52 5.58
CA SER A 27 -24.23 -12.10 5.94
C SER A 27 -24.28 -13.62 5.77
N PHE A 28 -23.55 -14.20 4.81
CA PHE A 28 -23.50 -15.65 4.61
C PHE A 28 -22.63 -16.33 5.68
N PHE A 29 -21.48 -15.78 6.01
CA PHE A 29 -20.67 -16.24 7.15
C PHE A 29 -21.38 -16.04 8.49
N ARG A 30 -22.19 -15.00 8.66
CA ARG A 30 -23.08 -14.85 9.84
C ARG A 30 -24.12 -15.96 9.94
N ARG A 31 -24.59 -16.54 8.84
CA ARG A 31 -25.60 -17.61 8.87
C ARG A 31 -25.02 -19.02 9.04
N VAL A 32 -23.79 -19.26 8.57
CA VAL A 32 -23.19 -20.61 8.57
C VAL A 32 -22.29 -20.86 9.79
N ASN A 33 -21.67 -19.84 10.37
CA ASN A 33 -20.85 -20.03 11.57
C ASN A 33 -20.63 -18.70 12.32
N LEU A 34 -21.51 -18.39 13.27
CA LEU A 34 -21.37 -17.25 14.17
C LEU A 34 -20.04 -17.23 14.96
N SER A 35 -19.31 -18.35 15.04
CA SER A 35 -17.98 -18.44 15.66
C SER A 35 -16.83 -18.08 14.71
N PHE A 36 -17.02 -18.10 13.39
CA PHE A 36 -15.99 -17.78 12.38
C PHE A 36 -16.08 -16.34 11.86
N ALA A 37 -17.27 -15.73 11.88
CA ALA A 37 -17.52 -14.42 11.27
C ALA A 37 -16.86 -13.21 11.99
N HIS A 38 -16.23 -13.42 13.14
CA HIS A 38 -15.54 -12.36 13.89
C HIS A 38 -14.02 -12.50 13.86
N ARG A 39 -13.47 -13.39 13.02
CA ARG A 39 -12.04 -13.64 13.00
C ARG A 39 -11.45 -13.38 11.63
N LEU A 40 -10.89 -12.20 11.46
CA LEU A 40 -9.92 -11.94 10.41
C LEU A 40 -8.64 -12.69 10.82
N PHE A 41 -8.28 -13.75 10.07
CA PHE A 41 -7.16 -14.59 10.44
C PHE A 41 -5.82 -13.93 10.12
N LEU A 42 -4.96 -13.87 11.11
CA LEU A 42 -3.60 -13.37 10.98
C LEU A 42 -2.66 -14.54 10.65
N THR A 43 -1.82 -14.36 9.65
CA THR A 43 -0.88 -15.42 9.23
C THR A 43 0.54 -14.94 9.34
N ASP A 44 1.40 -15.78 9.87
CA ASP A 44 2.80 -15.51 10.03
C ASP A 44 3.70 -16.50 9.28
N ARG A 45 4.98 -16.22 9.22
CA ARG A 45 5.97 -16.88 8.39
C ARG A 45 7.12 -17.44 9.20
N ILE A 46 7.47 -18.69 8.95
CA ILE A 46 8.61 -19.32 9.62
C ILE A 46 9.63 -19.84 8.63
N ALA A 47 10.89 -19.59 8.95
CA ALA A 47 12.06 -20.00 8.21
C ALA A 47 12.36 -21.52 8.37
N ARG A 48 13.24 -22.03 7.51
CA ARG A 48 13.73 -23.41 7.38
C ARG A 48 13.48 -24.32 8.57
N ALA A 49 13.01 -25.54 8.31
CA ALA A 49 13.11 -26.67 9.21
C ALA A 49 14.60 -27.07 9.42
N SER A 50 15.34 -26.25 10.13
CA SER A 50 16.50 -26.63 10.93
C SER A 50 15.97 -27.42 12.14
N PRO A 51 16.78 -28.11 12.95
CA PRO A 51 16.22 -29.14 13.85
C PRO A 51 14.87 -28.70 14.47
N PRO A 52 13.87 -29.57 14.58
CA PRO A 52 12.45 -29.26 14.83
C PRO A 52 12.16 -28.26 15.98
N SER A 53 13.16 -28.08 16.85
CA SER A 53 13.08 -27.16 17.99
C SER A 53 13.00 -25.66 17.64
N THR A 54 13.59 -25.21 16.51
CA THR A 54 13.62 -23.78 16.15
C THR A 54 12.33 -23.32 15.48
N PRO A 55 11.83 -23.98 14.41
CA PRO A 55 10.52 -23.66 13.83
C PRO A 55 9.38 -23.79 14.85
N THR A 56 9.39 -24.81 15.70
CA THR A 56 8.38 -24.96 16.76
C THR A 56 8.37 -23.75 17.70
N ARG A 57 9.54 -23.24 18.13
CA ARG A 57 9.62 -22.03 18.95
C ARG A 57 9.11 -20.80 18.24
N GLN A 58 9.38 -20.66 16.94
CA GLN A 58 8.87 -19.54 16.15
C GLN A 58 7.35 -19.60 16.03
N VAL A 59 6.76 -20.78 15.75
CA VAL A 59 5.29 -20.96 15.73
C VAL A 59 4.69 -20.55 17.06
N ILE A 60 5.27 -20.98 18.18
CA ILE A 60 4.81 -20.65 19.52
C ILE A 60 4.84 -19.13 19.74
N LYS A 61 5.96 -18.45 19.41
CA LYS A 61 6.06 -16.98 19.53
C LYS A 61 4.99 -16.26 18.72
N CYS A 62 4.71 -16.72 17.50
CA CYS A 62 3.68 -16.12 16.67
C CYS A 62 2.27 -16.37 17.24
N ALA A 63 2.01 -17.59 17.69
CA ALA A 63 0.73 -17.95 18.33
C ALA A 63 0.50 -17.13 19.61
N ASP A 64 1.54 -17.00 20.47
CA ASP A 64 1.50 -16.19 21.69
C ASP A 64 1.30 -14.69 21.40
N ALA A 65 1.82 -14.20 20.25
CA ALA A 65 1.60 -12.85 19.76
C ALA A 65 0.20 -12.63 19.13
N GLY A 66 -0.63 -13.68 19.05
CA GLY A 66 -2.00 -13.60 18.55
C GLY A 66 -2.21 -14.10 17.12
N ALA A 67 -1.23 -14.77 16.50
CA ALA A 67 -1.41 -15.38 15.18
C ALA A 67 -2.49 -16.47 15.21
N GLU A 68 -3.52 -16.32 14.39
CA GLU A 68 -4.60 -17.30 14.28
C GLU A 68 -4.26 -18.45 13.32
N MET A 69 -3.27 -18.25 12.44
CA MET A 69 -2.66 -19.27 11.58
C MET A 69 -1.19 -18.94 11.36
N VAL A 70 -0.34 -19.96 11.26
CA VAL A 70 1.10 -19.79 11.02
C VAL A 70 1.54 -20.51 9.76
N ARG A 71 2.33 -19.84 8.90
CA ARG A 71 2.81 -20.37 7.63
C ARG A 71 4.26 -20.79 7.72
N ILE A 72 4.54 -22.02 7.30
CA ILE A 72 5.88 -22.61 7.22
C ILE A 72 6.26 -22.83 5.76
N THR A 73 7.46 -22.38 5.36
CA THR A 73 8.02 -22.66 4.03
C THR A 73 8.59 -24.08 3.99
N VAL A 74 8.13 -24.87 3.02
CA VAL A 74 8.53 -26.27 2.85
C VAL A 74 9.17 -26.44 1.47
N GLN A 75 10.49 -26.64 1.41
CA GLN A 75 11.25 -26.67 0.16
C GLN A 75 11.41 -28.08 -0.42
N GLY A 76 11.50 -29.08 0.44
CA GLY A 76 11.83 -30.43 0.05
C GLY A 76 11.27 -31.47 1.02
N MET A 77 11.63 -32.75 0.75
CA MET A 77 11.11 -33.88 1.52
C MET A 77 11.65 -33.95 2.97
N GLN A 78 12.82 -33.34 3.25
CA GLN A 78 13.33 -33.25 4.62
C GLN A 78 12.48 -32.34 5.47
N GLU A 79 12.15 -31.14 4.94
CA GLU A 79 11.27 -30.17 5.58
C GLU A 79 9.85 -30.73 5.72
N ALA A 80 9.35 -31.47 4.71
CA ALA A 80 8.03 -32.12 4.80
C ALA A 80 7.96 -33.14 5.95
N LYS A 81 9.02 -33.91 6.18
CA LYS A 81 9.10 -34.82 7.34
C LYS A 81 9.18 -34.06 8.66
N ALA A 82 9.95 -32.96 8.71
CA ALA A 82 10.02 -32.10 9.89
C ALA A 82 8.66 -31.46 10.22
N CYS A 83 7.82 -31.16 9.24
CA CYS A 83 6.46 -30.65 9.45
C CYS A 83 5.60 -31.58 10.33
N VAL A 84 5.73 -32.89 10.15
CA VAL A 84 5.01 -33.89 10.97
C VAL A 84 5.40 -33.74 12.44
N GLU A 85 6.73 -33.70 12.70
CA GLU A 85 7.25 -33.57 14.07
C GLU A 85 6.90 -32.20 14.69
N ILE A 86 6.94 -31.14 13.91
CA ILE A 86 6.52 -29.79 14.37
C ILE A 86 5.06 -29.82 14.80
N LYS A 87 4.14 -30.33 13.96
CA LYS A 87 2.71 -30.40 14.29
C LYS A 87 2.48 -31.25 15.55
N LYS A 88 3.12 -32.40 15.66
CA LYS A 88 3.03 -33.29 16.82
C LYS A 88 3.51 -32.56 18.10
N THR A 89 4.69 -31.93 18.05
CA THR A 89 5.26 -31.24 19.21
C THR A 89 4.41 -30.05 19.66
N LEU A 90 3.79 -29.32 18.72
CA LEU A 90 2.86 -28.23 19.04
C LEU A 90 1.63 -28.75 19.76
N LEU A 91 1.03 -29.84 19.27
CA LEU A 91 -0.14 -30.46 19.90
C LEU A 91 0.18 -30.98 21.31
N GLU A 92 1.34 -31.62 21.49
CA GLU A 92 1.83 -32.08 22.81
C GLU A 92 2.02 -30.94 23.80
N ARG A 93 2.29 -29.72 23.30
CA ARG A 93 2.43 -28.49 24.12
C ARG A 93 1.13 -27.71 24.27
N GLY A 94 0.02 -28.22 23.74
CA GLY A 94 -1.30 -27.58 23.82
C GLY A 94 -1.57 -26.50 22.80
N TYR A 95 -0.70 -26.35 21.78
CA TYR A 95 -0.92 -25.39 20.68
C TYR A 95 -1.73 -26.04 19.56
N THR A 96 -2.92 -25.48 19.28
CA THR A 96 -3.83 -25.94 18.22
C THR A 96 -3.85 -25.01 17.02
N THR A 97 -2.97 -24.00 16.97
CA THR A 97 -2.87 -23.03 15.87
C THR A 97 -2.72 -23.76 14.54
N PRO A 98 -3.61 -23.52 13.54
CA PRO A 98 -3.53 -24.11 12.22
C PRO A 98 -2.24 -23.76 11.51
N LEU A 99 -1.66 -24.76 10.82
CA LEU A 99 -0.43 -24.62 10.07
C LEU A 99 -0.69 -24.58 8.56
N ILE A 100 0.01 -23.70 7.88
CA ILE A 100 -0.04 -23.54 6.43
C ILE A 100 1.31 -23.93 5.83
N ALA A 101 1.34 -24.83 4.86
CA ALA A 101 2.54 -25.14 4.09
C ALA A 101 2.63 -24.22 2.87
N ASP A 102 3.76 -23.55 2.70
CA ASP A 102 4.09 -22.78 1.51
C ASP A 102 5.04 -23.57 0.61
N ILE A 103 4.49 -24.08 -0.50
CA ILE A 103 5.17 -25.03 -1.38
C ILE A 103 5.33 -24.42 -2.77
N HIS A 104 6.57 -24.48 -3.28
CA HIS A 104 6.92 -24.10 -4.64
C HIS A 104 7.63 -25.25 -5.34
N PHE A 105 7.42 -25.43 -6.65
CA PHE A 105 8.14 -26.35 -7.54
C PHE A 105 8.12 -27.84 -7.15
N ALA A 106 7.34 -28.26 -6.16
CA ALA A 106 7.46 -29.61 -5.60
C ALA A 106 6.10 -30.28 -5.31
N PRO A 107 5.34 -30.74 -6.32
CA PRO A 107 4.05 -31.42 -6.12
C PRO A 107 4.12 -32.61 -5.15
N LYS A 108 5.20 -33.39 -5.18
CA LYS A 108 5.40 -34.56 -4.27
C LYS A 108 5.51 -34.12 -2.81
N VAL A 109 6.12 -32.98 -2.53
CA VAL A 109 6.23 -32.40 -1.18
C VAL A 109 4.83 -32.00 -0.68
N ALA A 110 4.03 -31.38 -1.54
CA ALA A 110 2.65 -31.00 -1.23
C ALA A 110 1.81 -32.21 -0.83
N MET A 111 1.94 -33.34 -1.53
CA MET A 111 1.25 -34.57 -1.21
C MET A 111 1.62 -35.13 0.18
N THR A 112 2.89 -35.01 0.59
CA THR A 112 3.34 -35.46 1.92
C THR A 112 2.83 -34.54 3.02
N VAL A 113 2.87 -33.20 2.84
CA VAL A 113 2.46 -32.24 3.86
C VAL A 113 0.93 -32.20 4.01
N ALA A 114 0.18 -32.55 2.97
CA ALA A 114 -1.29 -32.72 3.03
C ALA A 114 -1.77 -33.74 4.07
N GLU A 115 -0.88 -34.62 4.57
CA GLU A 115 -1.22 -35.57 5.63
C GLU A 115 -1.26 -34.95 7.04
N CYS A 116 -0.59 -33.80 7.26
CA CYS A 116 -0.38 -33.28 8.61
C CYS A 116 -0.74 -31.80 8.79
N PHE A 117 -0.79 -31.00 7.72
CA PHE A 117 -1.08 -29.58 7.81
C PHE A 117 -2.54 -29.27 7.46
N ASP A 118 -3.01 -28.12 7.98
CA ASP A 118 -4.42 -27.71 7.88
C ASP A 118 -4.70 -27.00 6.55
N LYS A 119 -3.66 -26.39 5.93
CA LYS A 119 -3.75 -25.67 4.66
C LYS A 119 -2.47 -25.79 3.85
N ILE A 120 -2.62 -25.83 2.52
CA ILE A 120 -1.49 -25.82 1.58
C ILE A 120 -1.61 -24.59 0.67
N ARG A 121 -0.52 -23.86 0.50
CA ARG A 121 -0.41 -22.81 -0.53
C ARG A 121 0.29 -23.36 -1.75
N VAL A 122 -0.36 -23.23 -2.89
CA VAL A 122 0.21 -23.44 -4.22
C VAL A 122 0.37 -22.12 -4.94
N ASN A 123 1.44 -21.96 -5.72
CA ASN A 123 1.64 -20.83 -6.60
C ASN A 123 1.40 -21.27 -8.05
N PRO A 124 0.31 -20.80 -8.70
CA PRO A 124 -0.03 -21.20 -10.07
C PRO A 124 1.12 -21.02 -11.05
N GLY A 125 1.91 -19.97 -10.91
CA GLY A 125 2.98 -19.64 -11.84
C GLY A 125 4.20 -20.57 -11.79
N ASN A 126 4.33 -21.42 -10.75
CA ASN A 126 5.52 -22.28 -10.62
C ASN A 126 5.26 -23.68 -10.03
N PHE A 127 4.02 -24.00 -9.70
CA PHE A 127 3.70 -25.29 -9.06
C PHE A 127 3.84 -26.47 -10.04
N ALA A 128 3.32 -26.33 -11.26
CA ALA A 128 3.34 -27.37 -12.29
C ALA A 128 4.54 -27.20 -13.25
N ASP A 129 4.87 -25.98 -13.60
CA ASP A 129 5.89 -25.66 -14.61
C ASP A 129 7.33 -25.89 -14.11
N GLY A 130 7.50 -26.09 -12.81
CA GLY A 130 8.80 -26.32 -12.20
C GLY A 130 9.73 -25.11 -12.33
N ARG A 131 11.07 -25.38 -12.31
CA ARG A 131 12.10 -24.36 -12.56
C ARG A 131 12.38 -24.21 -14.05
N LYS A 132 11.36 -24.16 -14.92
CA LYS A 132 11.61 -23.76 -16.30
C LYS A 132 12.29 -22.39 -16.22
N LYS A 133 13.37 -22.22 -16.99
CA LYS A 133 14.09 -20.95 -17.09
C LYS A 133 13.08 -19.85 -17.40
N PHE A 134 13.32 -18.63 -16.91
CA PHE A 134 12.61 -17.44 -17.31
C PHE A 134 12.96 -17.12 -18.80
N GLU A 135 12.49 -17.95 -19.69
CA GLU A 135 12.58 -17.75 -21.14
C GLU A 135 11.23 -17.15 -21.56
N ASP A 136 11.27 -16.10 -22.36
CA ASP A 136 10.08 -15.52 -22.99
C ASP A 136 9.54 -16.51 -24.03
N ILE A 137 8.73 -17.45 -23.57
CA ILE A 137 8.05 -18.41 -24.43
C ILE A 137 6.76 -17.76 -24.89
N LEU A 138 6.63 -17.54 -26.21
CA LEU A 138 5.40 -17.08 -26.81
C LEU A 138 4.50 -18.27 -27.15
N TYR A 139 3.26 -18.23 -26.69
CA TYR A 139 2.20 -19.17 -27.05
C TYR A 139 1.34 -18.48 -28.10
N GLU A 140 1.51 -18.89 -29.36
CA GLU A 140 0.88 -18.19 -30.50
C GLU A 140 -0.56 -18.67 -30.76
N THR A 141 -0.89 -19.90 -30.34
CA THR A 141 -2.20 -20.49 -30.61
C THR A 141 -2.96 -20.88 -29.34
N ASP A 142 -4.30 -20.97 -29.43
CA ASP A 142 -5.15 -21.44 -28.36
C ASP A 142 -4.89 -22.91 -28.03
N GLU A 143 -4.55 -23.73 -29.05
CA GLU A 143 -4.26 -25.14 -28.87
C GLU A 143 -3.00 -25.37 -28.03
N GLU A 144 -1.96 -24.56 -28.21
CA GLU A 144 -0.73 -24.62 -27.38
C GLU A 144 -1.03 -24.25 -25.93
N TYR A 145 -1.82 -23.21 -25.72
CA TYR A 145 -2.24 -22.79 -24.39
C TYR A 145 -3.07 -23.86 -23.68
N GLU A 146 -4.06 -24.44 -24.37
CA GLU A 146 -4.92 -25.50 -23.83
C GLU A 146 -4.14 -26.79 -23.52
N ALA A 147 -3.14 -27.14 -24.34
CA ALA A 147 -2.28 -28.29 -24.08
C ALA A 147 -1.51 -28.15 -22.78
N GLU A 148 -0.98 -26.96 -22.45
CA GLU A 148 -0.32 -26.69 -21.18
C GLU A 148 -1.32 -26.76 -19.99
N ILE A 149 -2.54 -26.26 -20.15
CA ILE A 149 -3.59 -26.38 -19.14
C ILE A 149 -3.90 -27.86 -18.83
N LEU A 150 -3.98 -28.72 -19.84
CA LEU A 150 -4.19 -30.16 -19.65
C LEU A 150 -3.03 -30.81 -18.90
N GLU A 151 -1.80 -30.38 -19.14
CA GLU A 151 -0.64 -30.90 -18.41
C GLU A 151 -0.66 -30.46 -16.94
N ILE A 152 -1.02 -29.20 -16.68
CA ILE A 152 -1.22 -28.69 -15.30
C ILE A 152 -2.29 -29.51 -14.58
N GLU A 153 -3.41 -29.78 -15.25
CA GLU A 153 -4.49 -30.57 -14.67
C GLU A 153 -4.00 -31.95 -14.23
N LYS A 154 -3.19 -32.64 -15.04
CA LYS A 154 -2.61 -33.95 -14.68
C LYS A 154 -1.73 -33.87 -13.43
N ILE A 155 -0.91 -32.80 -13.32
CA ILE A 155 0.02 -32.62 -12.20
C ILE A 155 -0.70 -32.21 -10.94
N PHE A 156 -1.72 -31.36 -11.05
CA PHE A 156 -2.40 -30.73 -9.91
C PHE A 156 -3.56 -31.57 -9.34
N THR A 157 -4.27 -32.32 -10.18
CA THR A 157 -5.42 -33.13 -9.77
C THR A 157 -5.14 -34.08 -8.60
N PRO A 158 -4.00 -34.79 -8.51
CA PRO A 158 -3.69 -35.66 -7.37
C PRO A 158 -3.71 -34.90 -6.03
N LEU A 159 -3.18 -33.68 -6.00
CA LEU A 159 -3.20 -32.84 -4.80
C LEU A 159 -4.63 -32.37 -4.46
N VAL A 160 -5.41 -31.98 -5.45
CA VAL A 160 -6.83 -31.57 -5.25
C VAL A 160 -7.63 -32.70 -4.61
N LEU A 161 -7.51 -33.92 -5.15
CA LEU A 161 -8.20 -35.09 -4.62
C LEU A 161 -7.72 -35.44 -3.20
N LYS A 162 -6.42 -35.32 -2.93
CA LYS A 162 -5.85 -35.52 -1.59
C LYS A 162 -6.36 -34.52 -0.58
N CYS A 163 -6.39 -33.23 -0.94
CA CYS A 163 -6.93 -32.18 -0.08
C CYS A 163 -8.44 -32.39 0.16
N LYS A 164 -9.20 -32.79 -0.85
CA LYS A 164 -10.62 -33.14 -0.71
C LYS A 164 -10.82 -34.31 0.26
N GLU A 165 -10.08 -35.40 0.10
CA GLU A 165 -10.13 -36.58 0.97
C GLU A 165 -9.82 -36.25 2.43
N ARG A 166 -8.80 -35.41 2.67
CA ARG A 166 -8.32 -35.09 4.01
C ARG A 166 -8.97 -33.85 4.65
N GLY A 167 -9.84 -33.15 3.94
CA GLY A 167 -10.44 -31.89 4.39
C GLY A 167 -9.43 -30.75 4.54
N VAL A 168 -8.25 -30.85 3.90
CA VAL A 168 -7.22 -29.82 3.93
C VAL A 168 -7.64 -28.66 3.05
N ALA A 169 -7.51 -27.43 3.55
CA ALA A 169 -7.80 -26.24 2.77
C ALA A 169 -6.65 -25.92 1.79
N MET A 170 -6.96 -25.18 0.73
CA MET A 170 -5.94 -24.74 -0.23
C MET A 170 -5.93 -23.23 -0.36
N ARG A 171 -4.75 -22.63 -0.58
CA ARG A 171 -4.63 -21.25 -1.05
C ARG A 171 -4.03 -21.25 -2.43
N ILE A 172 -4.82 -20.82 -3.41
CA ILE A 172 -4.35 -20.50 -4.76
C ILE A 172 -3.71 -19.14 -4.68
N GLY A 173 -2.38 -19.13 -4.62
CA GLY A 173 -1.59 -17.97 -4.21
C GLY A 173 -0.76 -17.40 -5.34
N THR A 174 -1.37 -16.54 -6.16
CA THR A 174 -0.68 -15.83 -7.25
C THR A 174 0.17 -14.69 -6.70
N ASN A 175 1.38 -14.57 -7.24
CA ASN A 175 2.27 -13.43 -7.04
C ASN A 175 2.54 -12.80 -8.41
N HIS A 176 2.50 -11.48 -8.49
CA HIS A 176 2.75 -10.70 -9.71
C HIS A 176 4.09 -11.09 -10.35
N GLY A 177 5.17 -11.08 -9.59
CA GLY A 177 6.51 -11.41 -10.08
C GLY A 177 6.77 -12.90 -10.38
N SER A 178 5.76 -13.77 -10.40
CA SER A 178 5.95 -15.20 -10.68
C SER A 178 4.81 -15.79 -11.52
N LEU A 179 4.27 -15.02 -12.45
CA LEU A 179 3.33 -15.52 -13.44
C LEU A 179 4.02 -16.51 -14.38
N SER A 180 3.27 -17.50 -14.90
CA SER A 180 3.80 -18.46 -15.86
C SER A 180 4.04 -17.83 -17.22
N ALA A 181 4.96 -18.38 -18.02
CA ALA A 181 5.24 -17.92 -19.37
C ALA A 181 3.97 -17.87 -20.25
N ARG A 182 3.08 -18.86 -20.16
CA ARG A 182 1.80 -18.87 -20.90
C ARG A 182 0.89 -17.70 -20.51
N THR A 183 0.81 -17.39 -19.19
CA THR A 183 0.00 -16.26 -18.70
C THR A 183 0.59 -14.93 -19.15
N LEU A 184 1.92 -14.78 -19.04
CA LEU A 184 2.65 -13.58 -19.51
C LEU A 184 2.48 -13.36 -21.01
N SER A 185 2.60 -14.43 -21.82
CA SER A 185 2.44 -14.37 -23.27
C SER A 185 1.05 -13.87 -23.70
N ARG A 186 -0.01 -14.29 -23.00
CA ARG A 186 -1.39 -14.02 -23.40
C ARG A 186 -2.01 -12.79 -22.74
N PHE A 187 -1.69 -12.54 -21.47
CA PHE A 187 -2.31 -11.50 -20.65
C PHE A 187 -1.32 -10.42 -20.18
N GLY A 188 -0.03 -10.64 -20.41
CA GLY A 188 1.03 -9.77 -19.91
C GLY A 188 1.21 -9.82 -18.39
N ASP A 189 2.13 -9.01 -17.89
CA ASP A 189 2.39 -8.82 -16.46
C ASP A 189 1.39 -7.80 -15.88
N THR A 190 0.14 -8.23 -15.75
CA THR A 190 -1.01 -7.36 -15.47
C THR A 190 -1.92 -7.95 -14.40
N PRO A 191 -2.79 -7.14 -13.77
CA PRO A 191 -3.86 -7.65 -12.91
C PRO A 191 -4.74 -8.73 -13.57
N ALA A 192 -5.01 -8.60 -14.88
CA ALA A 192 -5.78 -9.58 -15.63
C ALA A 192 -5.03 -10.93 -15.75
N GLY A 193 -3.72 -10.90 -15.99
CA GLY A 193 -2.87 -12.08 -15.97
C GLY A 193 -2.85 -12.76 -14.59
N MET A 194 -2.80 -11.98 -13.52
CA MET A 194 -2.88 -12.51 -12.16
C MET A 194 -4.20 -13.25 -11.90
N VAL A 195 -5.32 -12.67 -12.33
CA VAL A 195 -6.67 -13.26 -12.15
C VAL A 195 -6.79 -14.55 -12.94
N GLU A 196 -6.40 -14.56 -14.22
CA GLU A 196 -6.48 -15.76 -15.06
C GLU A 196 -5.58 -16.89 -14.53
N SER A 197 -4.36 -16.58 -14.11
CA SER A 197 -3.45 -17.53 -13.48
C SER A 197 -4.08 -18.25 -12.27
N ALA A 198 -4.87 -17.53 -11.46
CA ALA A 198 -5.60 -18.14 -10.36
C ALA A 198 -6.83 -18.94 -10.81
N PHE A 199 -7.53 -18.46 -11.83
CA PHE A 199 -8.74 -19.11 -12.34
C PHE A 199 -8.44 -20.43 -13.04
N GLU A 200 -7.31 -20.58 -13.71
CA GLU A 200 -6.87 -21.87 -14.26
C GLU A 200 -6.91 -22.97 -13.18
N PHE A 201 -6.30 -22.73 -12.03
CA PHE A 201 -6.27 -23.67 -10.92
C PHE A 201 -7.63 -23.84 -10.25
N ALA A 202 -8.40 -22.77 -10.12
CA ALA A 202 -9.74 -22.81 -9.55
C ALA A 202 -10.70 -23.64 -10.41
N ARG A 203 -10.63 -23.56 -11.74
CA ARG A 203 -11.44 -24.38 -12.64
C ARG A 203 -11.15 -25.86 -12.46
N ILE A 204 -9.88 -26.25 -12.24
CA ILE A 204 -9.48 -27.64 -11.95
C ILE A 204 -10.09 -28.07 -10.58
N CYS A 205 -9.95 -27.26 -9.54
CA CYS A 205 -10.57 -27.53 -8.25
C CYS A 205 -12.07 -27.77 -8.38
N ARG A 206 -12.79 -26.90 -9.08
CA ARG A 206 -14.24 -27.00 -9.30
C ARG A 206 -14.64 -28.22 -10.12
N LYS A 207 -13.86 -28.58 -11.13
CA LYS A 207 -14.07 -29.79 -11.94
C LYS A 207 -14.10 -31.06 -11.07
N HIS A 208 -13.34 -31.07 -9.98
CA HIS A 208 -13.31 -32.15 -9.00
C HIS A 208 -14.22 -31.92 -7.79
N ASP A 209 -15.14 -30.95 -7.86
CA ASP A 209 -16.05 -30.60 -6.76
C ASP A 209 -15.25 -30.36 -5.44
N TYR A 210 -14.16 -29.62 -5.53
CA TYR A 210 -13.36 -29.19 -4.39
C TYR A 210 -13.47 -27.67 -4.26
N HIS A 211 -14.10 -27.21 -3.17
CA HIS A 211 -14.43 -25.82 -2.93
C HIS A 211 -13.73 -25.22 -1.70
N ASN A 212 -12.94 -26.01 -0.98
CA ASN A 212 -12.25 -25.55 0.22
C ASN A 212 -10.94 -24.84 -0.12
N PHE A 213 -11.04 -23.72 -0.86
CA PHE A 213 -9.87 -22.92 -1.21
C PHE A 213 -10.12 -21.41 -1.09
N VAL A 214 -9.02 -20.65 -0.99
CA VAL A 214 -8.98 -19.20 -0.87
C VAL A 214 -8.03 -18.64 -1.93
N PHE A 215 -8.35 -17.50 -2.49
CA PHE A 215 -7.46 -16.78 -3.43
C PHE A 215 -6.53 -15.79 -2.74
N SER A 216 -5.37 -15.56 -3.33
CA SER A 216 -4.54 -14.39 -3.02
C SER A 216 -3.84 -13.85 -4.27
N MET A 217 -3.87 -12.51 -4.43
CA MET A 217 -3.29 -11.75 -5.53
C MET A 217 -2.22 -10.81 -4.96
N LYS A 218 -1.01 -11.29 -4.78
CA LYS A 218 0.04 -10.52 -4.11
C LYS A 218 0.96 -9.81 -5.10
N ALA A 219 1.27 -8.56 -4.80
CA ALA A 219 2.26 -7.77 -5.51
C ALA A 219 3.04 -6.92 -4.49
N SER A 220 4.25 -6.49 -4.85
CA SER A 220 5.04 -5.50 -4.11
C SER A 220 4.51 -4.08 -4.28
N ASN A 221 3.90 -3.81 -5.44
CA ASN A 221 3.21 -2.56 -5.73
C ASN A 221 1.76 -2.60 -5.18
N PRO A 222 1.40 -1.73 -4.21
CA PRO A 222 0.06 -1.70 -3.64
C PRO A 222 -1.05 -1.42 -4.66
N LEU A 223 -0.79 -0.59 -5.69
CA LEU A 223 -1.76 -0.29 -6.74
C LEU A 223 -2.13 -1.54 -7.54
N VAL A 224 -1.13 -2.28 -8.00
CA VAL A 224 -1.32 -3.53 -8.74
C VAL A 224 -2.07 -4.56 -7.90
N MET A 225 -1.71 -4.66 -6.61
CA MET A 225 -2.38 -5.54 -5.66
C MET A 225 -3.86 -5.19 -5.51
N VAL A 226 -4.19 -3.92 -5.26
CA VAL A 226 -5.58 -3.45 -5.10
C VAL A 226 -6.39 -3.70 -6.36
N GLN A 227 -5.86 -3.36 -7.53
CA GLN A 227 -6.51 -3.60 -8.83
C GLN A 227 -6.76 -5.08 -9.07
N ALA A 228 -5.77 -5.95 -8.81
CA ALA A 228 -5.89 -7.39 -9.02
C ALA A 228 -6.99 -8.02 -8.15
N TYR A 229 -7.11 -7.64 -6.87
CA TYR A 229 -8.18 -8.14 -6.00
C TYR A 229 -9.57 -7.61 -6.39
N ARG A 230 -9.68 -6.35 -6.77
CA ARG A 230 -10.96 -5.78 -7.24
C ARG A 230 -11.41 -6.47 -8.54
N LEU A 231 -10.49 -6.66 -9.48
CA LEU A 231 -10.77 -7.38 -10.74
C LEU A 231 -11.14 -8.85 -10.44
N LEU A 232 -10.41 -9.52 -9.56
CA LEU A 232 -10.74 -10.89 -9.15
C LEU A 232 -12.16 -10.98 -8.56
N ALA A 233 -12.52 -10.07 -7.66
CA ALA A 233 -13.85 -10.05 -7.05
C ALA A 233 -14.93 -9.81 -8.11
N HIS A 234 -14.70 -8.86 -9.02
CA HIS A 234 -15.62 -8.57 -10.12
C HIS A 234 -15.83 -9.79 -11.04
N GLU A 235 -14.76 -10.45 -11.46
CA GLU A 235 -14.85 -11.63 -12.33
C GLU A 235 -15.46 -12.84 -11.59
N MET A 236 -15.19 -13.00 -10.29
CA MET A 236 -15.86 -14.01 -9.48
C MET A 236 -17.38 -13.79 -9.42
N TYR A 237 -17.83 -12.55 -9.23
CA TYR A 237 -19.26 -12.22 -9.20
C TYR A 237 -19.96 -12.54 -10.52
N LYS A 238 -19.34 -12.24 -11.65
CA LYS A 238 -19.87 -12.62 -12.98
C LYS A 238 -20.08 -14.13 -13.12
N LEU A 239 -19.18 -14.93 -12.53
CA LEU A 239 -19.23 -16.37 -12.56
C LEU A 239 -20.15 -16.99 -11.45
N GLY A 240 -20.75 -16.17 -10.60
CA GLY A 240 -21.48 -16.61 -9.43
C GLY A 240 -20.59 -17.32 -8.40
N TRP A 241 -19.31 -16.99 -8.34
CA TRP A 241 -18.33 -17.54 -7.39
C TRP A 241 -18.24 -16.65 -6.15
N ASP A 242 -18.05 -17.29 -4.99
CA ASP A 242 -17.93 -16.62 -3.70
C ASP A 242 -16.82 -17.26 -2.84
N TYR A 243 -15.59 -17.20 -3.32
CA TYR A 243 -14.43 -17.73 -2.60
C TYR A 243 -13.75 -16.67 -1.74
N PRO A 244 -13.27 -17.05 -0.54
CA PRO A 244 -12.58 -16.14 0.35
C PRO A 244 -11.30 -15.56 -0.26
N LEU A 245 -10.90 -14.38 0.22
CA LEU A 245 -9.70 -13.66 -0.20
C LEU A 245 -8.68 -13.55 0.94
N HIS A 246 -7.43 -13.86 0.65
CA HIS A 246 -6.30 -13.66 1.55
C HIS A 246 -5.46 -12.47 1.09
N LEU A 247 -5.55 -11.35 1.80
CA LEU A 247 -4.88 -10.11 1.42
C LEU A 247 -3.43 -10.06 1.90
N GLY A 248 -2.59 -9.33 1.17
CA GLY A 248 -1.23 -9.01 1.58
C GLY A 248 -0.41 -8.38 0.48
N VAL A 249 0.35 -7.35 0.83
CA VAL A 249 1.44 -6.81 0.01
C VAL A 249 2.67 -7.68 0.23
N THR A 250 3.43 -7.99 -0.83
CA THR A 250 4.72 -8.70 -0.72
C THR A 250 5.86 -7.70 -0.70
N GLU A 251 6.97 -8.11 -0.10
CA GLU A 251 8.23 -7.35 -0.13
C GLU A 251 8.05 -5.87 0.28
N ALA A 252 7.18 -5.64 1.28
CA ALA A 252 6.81 -4.28 1.71
C ALA A 252 7.98 -3.50 2.35
N GLY A 253 9.02 -4.19 2.82
CA GLY A 253 10.16 -3.59 3.49
C GLY A 253 10.05 -3.64 5.00
N GLU A 254 10.71 -2.74 5.70
CA GLU A 254 10.78 -2.69 7.16
C GLU A 254 10.22 -1.37 7.72
N GLY A 255 10.08 -1.30 9.03
CA GLY A 255 9.73 -0.10 9.76
C GLY A 255 8.40 0.54 9.32
N GLU A 256 8.40 1.86 9.27
CA GLU A 256 7.24 2.66 8.88
C GLU A 256 6.83 2.43 7.42
N ASP A 257 7.80 2.32 6.51
CA ASP A 257 7.53 2.15 5.06
C ASP A 257 6.83 0.82 4.77
N GLY A 258 7.26 -0.26 5.42
CA GLY A 258 6.62 -1.57 5.29
C GLY A 258 5.19 -1.59 5.82
N ARG A 259 4.96 -0.93 6.96
CA ARG A 259 3.64 -0.74 7.54
C ARG A 259 2.75 0.12 6.64
N MET A 260 3.28 1.22 6.12
CA MET A 260 2.57 2.13 5.21
C MET A 260 2.12 1.40 3.93
N LYS A 261 3.03 0.73 3.22
CA LYS A 261 2.68 -0.02 1.99
C LYS A 261 1.65 -1.11 2.25
N SER A 262 1.82 -1.87 3.35
CA SER A 262 0.86 -2.90 3.75
C SER A 262 -0.51 -2.31 4.05
N SER A 263 -0.55 -1.16 4.72
CA SER A 263 -1.79 -0.48 5.09
C SER A 263 -2.52 0.10 3.89
N ILE A 264 -1.80 0.66 2.92
CA ILE A 264 -2.37 1.13 1.66
C ILE A 264 -3.06 -0.04 0.94
N GLY A 265 -2.35 -1.13 0.68
CA GLY A 265 -2.89 -2.24 -0.11
C GLY A 265 -3.98 -3.02 0.62
N ILE A 266 -3.73 -3.47 1.85
CA ILE A 266 -4.69 -4.26 2.64
C ILE A 266 -5.85 -3.38 3.10
N GLY A 267 -5.56 -2.18 3.62
CA GLY A 267 -6.56 -1.27 4.16
C GLY A 267 -7.55 -0.80 3.11
N ALA A 268 -7.10 -0.43 1.89
CA ALA A 268 -7.99 -0.07 0.79
C ALA A 268 -9.03 -1.16 0.50
N LEU A 269 -8.61 -2.43 0.46
CA LEU A 269 -9.50 -3.54 0.18
C LEU A 269 -10.44 -3.85 1.36
N LEU A 270 -9.94 -3.80 2.60
CA LEU A 270 -10.79 -3.98 3.78
C LEU A 270 -11.88 -2.91 3.87
N LEU A 271 -11.55 -1.65 3.55
CA LEU A 271 -12.52 -0.55 3.53
C LEU A 271 -13.51 -0.66 2.36
N ASP A 272 -13.15 -1.34 1.26
CA ASP A 272 -14.07 -1.73 0.19
C ASP A 272 -14.93 -2.97 0.55
N GLY A 273 -14.74 -3.56 1.74
CA GLY A 273 -15.45 -4.78 2.17
C GLY A 273 -14.88 -6.07 1.56
N LEU A 274 -13.67 -6.03 1.03
CA LEU A 274 -12.97 -7.17 0.42
C LEU A 274 -11.89 -7.70 1.36
N GLY A 275 -11.89 -9.02 1.60
CA GLY A 275 -10.86 -9.70 2.38
C GLY A 275 -11.42 -10.49 3.56
N ASP A 276 -10.91 -11.71 3.74
CA ASP A 276 -11.32 -12.65 4.80
C ASP A 276 -10.16 -13.03 5.70
N THR A 277 -8.93 -13.00 5.18
CA THR A 277 -7.70 -13.20 5.93
C THR A 277 -6.65 -12.22 5.46
N ILE A 278 -5.75 -11.81 6.35
CA ILE A 278 -4.69 -10.85 5.99
C ILE A 278 -3.32 -11.33 6.48
N ARG A 279 -2.27 -10.83 5.83
CA ARG A 279 -0.90 -10.91 6.29
C ARG A 279 -0.15 -9.64 5.93
N VAL A 280 0.36 -8.95 6.94
CA VAL A 280 1.41 -7.94 6.76
C VAL A 280 2.74 -8.66 6.54
N SER A 281 3.61 -8.15 5.68
CA SER A 281 4.87 -8.79 5.30
C SER A 281 6.00 -7.78 5.51
N LEU A 282 6.75 -7.94 6.62
CA LEU A 282 7.84 -7.04 7.00
C LEU A 282 9.18 -7.75 6.95
N THR A 283 10.26 -6.99 6.75
CA THR A 283 11.65 -7.44 6.90
C THR A 283 12.06 -7.32 8.37
N GLU A 284 11.24 -7.91 9.25
CA GLU A 284 11.39 -7.89 10.70
C GLU A 284 11.19 -9.30 11.27
N ALA A 285 11.34 -9.47 12.58
CA ALA A 285 11.03 -10.75 13.22
C ALA A 285 9.53 -11.04 13.07
N SER A 286 9.20 -12.30 12.69
CA SER A 286 7.86 -12.70 12.25
C SER A 286 6.74 -12.32 13.22
N HIS A 287 6.94 -12.43 14.53
CA HIS A 287 5.91 -12.07 15.52
C HIS A 287 5.58 -10.58 15.57
N LEU A 288 6.45 -9.70 15.01
CA LEU A 288 6.19 -8.25 14.92
C LEU A 288 5.22 -7.90 13.78
N GLU A 289 4.95 -8.83 12.86
CA GLU A 289 3.88 -8.68 11.86
C GLU A 289 2.47 -8.67 12.50
N MET A 290 2.32 -9.16 13.75
CA MET A 290 1.01 -9.38 14.36
C MET A 290 0.32 -8.07 14.81
N GLU A 291 1.07 -7.13 15.35
CA GLU A 291 0.52 -5.86 15.80
C GLU A 291 -0.10 -5.06 14.63
N PRO A 292 0.61 -4.75 13.53
CA PRO A 292 0.01 -4.06 12.38
C PRO A 292 -1.13 -4.86 11.74
N CYS A 293 -1.07 -6.20 11.71
CA CYS A 293 -2.19 -7.02 11.27
C CYS A 293 -3.43 -6.82 12.15
N THR A 294 -3.26 -6.78 13.46
CA THR A 294 -4.36 -6.58 14.43
C THR A 294 -5.02 -5.23 14.21
N ARG A 295 -4.24 -4.16 14.07
CA ARG A 295 -4.77 -2.81 13.79
C ARG A 295 -5.54 -2.75 12.48
N LEU A 296 -5.02 -3.33 11.42
CA LEU A 296 -5.72 -3.38 10.12
C LEU A 296 -7.02 -4.19 10.20
N ARG A 297 -7.00 -5.33 10.89
CA ARG A 297 -8.20 -6.13 11.15
C ARG A 297 -9.26 -5.30 11.86
N ASP A 298 -8.87 -4.65 12.95
CA ASP A 298 -9.79 -3.88 13.79
C ASP A 298 -10.35 -2.67 13.06
N LEU A 299 -9.53 -2.00 12.23
CA LEU A 299 -9.97 -0.94 11.34
C LEU A 299 -11.02 -1.44 10.32
N GLY A 300 -10.76 -2.57 9.65
CA GLY A 300 -11.70 -3.16 8.71
C GLY A 300 -13.00 -3.63 9.37
N MET A 301 -12.90 -4.26 10.55
CA MET A 301 -14.07 -4.68 11.33
C MET A 301 -14.92 -3.48 11.78
N LYS A 302 -14.27 -2.40 12.23
CA LYS A 302 -14.95 -1.16 12.60
C LYS A 302 -15.66 -0.56 11.40
N ALA A 303 -15.00 -0.44 10.26
CA ALA A 303 -15.58 0.10 9.03
C ALA A 303 -16.81 -0.70 8.55
N CYS A 304 -16.85 -2.03 8.82
CA CYS A 304 -18.02 -2.86 8.51
C CYS A 304 -19.17 -2.71 9.53
N ALA A 305 -18.89 -2.27 10.75
CA ALA A 305 -19.86 -2.16 11.83
C ALA A 305 -20.46 -0.75 11.95
N ASP A 306 -19.64 0.28 11.67
CA ASP A 306 -20.02 1.68 11.84
C ASP A 306 -20.97 2.14 10.70
N ALA A 307 -21.78 3.14 11.01
CA ALA A 307 -22.52 3.86 9.99
C ALA A 307 -21.58 4.62 9.06
N ILE A 308 -21.91 4.72 7.78
CA ILE A 308 -21.09 5.39 6.78
C ILE A 308 -21.07 6.92 7.01
N GLY A 309 -22.14 7.48 7.56
CA GLY A 309 -22.23 8.91 7.90
C GLY A 309 -22.44 9.84 6.71
N VAL A 310 -22.69 9.31 5.51
CA VAL A 310 -23.03 10.08 4.30
C VAL A 310 -24.24 9.49 3.62
N ASP A 311 -25.00 10.32 2.92
CA ASP A 311 -26.14 9.90 2.11
C ASP A 311 -25.68 9.01 0.95
N LYS A 312 -26.60 8.16 0.48
CA LYS A 312 -26.36 7.33 -0.71
C LYS A 312 -26.08 8.22 -1.91
N PHE A 313 -25.06 7.89 -2.65
CA PHE A 313 -24.69 8.55 -3.90
C PHE A 313 -24.33 7.52 -4.96
N ASP A 314 -24.54 7.90 -6.22
CA ASP A 314 -24.09 7.11 -7.36
C ASP A 314 -22.66 7.54 -7.69
N GLU A 315 -21.71 6.67 -7.39
CA GLU A 315 -20.31 6.94 -7.71
C GLU A 315 -20.13 6.97 -9.22
N VAL A 316 -19.46 7.99 -9.74
CA VAL A 316 -19.04 8.04 -11.15
C VAL A 316 -18.12 6.86 -11.39
N GLY A 317 -18.42 6.08 -12.43
CA GLY A 317 -17.74 4.82 -12.71
C GLY A 317 -16.23 4.97 -12.73
N ARG A 318 -15.55 4.15 -11.94
CA ARG A 318 -14.10 4.00 -11.95
C ARG A 318 -13.74 2.86 -12.88
N ASP A 319 -12.72 3.05 -13.72
CA ASP A 319 -12.15 1.96 -14.49
C ASP A 319 -11.20 1.13 -13.61
N PHE A 320 -11.54 -0.13 -13.37
CA PHE A 320 -10.69 -1.07 -12.64
C PHE A 320 -9.59 -1.70 -13.50
N LYS A 321 -9.58 -1.44 -14.80
CA LYS A 321 -8.63 -2.02 -15.75
C LYS A 321 -7.49 -1.08 -16.08
N SER A 322 -7.79 0.22 -16.23
CA SER A 322 -6.81 1.28 -16.40
C SER A 322 -6.81 2.16 -15.16
N PHE A 323 -5.63 2.46 -14.65
CA PHE A 323 -5.47 3.39 -13.54
C PHE A 323 -5.14 4.76 -14.12
N GLU A 324 -6.10 5.67 -14.05
CA GLU A 324 -5.90 7.06 -14.43
C GLU A 324 -6.11 7.95 -13.19
N ARG A 325 -5.11 8.76 -12.88
CA ARG A 325 -5.22 9.77 -11.85
C ARG A 325 -6.11 10.90 -12.34
N ARG A 326 -6.98 11.40 -11.47
CA ARG A 326 -7.78 12.60 -11.73
C ARG A 326 -6.86 13.77 -12.09
N GLU A 327 -7.16 14.46 -13.17
CA GLU A 327 -6.47 15.69 -13.53
C GLU A 327 -6.83 16.83 -12.57
N SER A 328 -5.82 17.61 -12.17
CA SER A 328 -5.96 18.76 -11.30
C SER A 328 -5.16 19.93 -11.83
N ASP A 329 -5.72 21.13 -11.71
CA ASP A 329 -5.08 22.37 -12.12
C ASP A 329 -4.23 22.92 -10.97
N LEU A 330 -2.90 22.84 -11.11
CA LEU A 330 -1.99 23.44 -10.14
C LEU A 330 -2.14 24.98 -10.10
N PRO A 331 -1.86 25.61 -8.96
CA PRO A 331 -1.90 27.06 -8.84
C PRO A 331 -1.02 27.74 -9.91
N MET A 332 -1.64 28.66 -10.64
CA MET A 332 -0.96 29.45 -11.65
C MET A 332 -0.52 30.79 -11.06
N GLN A 333 0.64 31.31 -11.52
CA GLN A 333 1.06 32.65 -11.20
C GLN A 333 0.14 33.65 -11.89
N LYS A 334 -0.45 34.59 -11.14
CA LYS A 334 -1.17 35.72 -11.67
C LYS A 334 -0.22 36.94 -11.74
N GLU A 335 -0.55 37.91 -12.62
CA GLU A 335 0.33 39.09 -12.85
C GLU A 335 0.52 39.93 -11.58
N ASP A 336 -0.51 40.00 -10.74
CA ASP A 336 -0.51 40.77 -9.49
C ASP A 336 -0.06 39.96 -8.26
N ASP A 337 0.38 38.70 -8.40
CA ASP A 337 0.83 37.91 -7.26
C ASP A 337 2.16 38.45 -6.71
N PRO A 338 2.19 38.83 -5.44
CA PRO A 338 3.39 39.43 -4.83
C PRO A 338 4.49 38.40 -4.52
N ILE A 339 4.16 37.11 -4.49
CA ILE A 339 5.10 35.98 -4.32
C ILE A 339 4.79 34.90 -5.36
N ASP A 340 5.72 33.96 -5.53
CA ASP A 340 5.50 32.80 -6.42
C ASP A 340 4.51 31.80 -5.81
N MET A 341 3.30 31.78 -6.34
CA MET A 341 2.22 30.90 -5.90
C MET A 341 2.26 29.50 -6.56
N ARG A 342 3.13 29.25 -7.54
CA ARG A 342 3.19 27.97 -8.27
C ARG A 342 3.67 26.82 -7.39
N ASN A 343 4.46 27.14 -6.37
CA ASN A 343 5.12 26.14 -5.54
C ASN A 343 4.38 25.75 -4.26
N ILE A 344 3.18 26.35 -4.00
CA ILE A 344 2.38 26.02 -2.81
C ILE A 344 1.76 24.62 -2.87
N LEU A 345 1.70 24.02 -4.07
CA LEU A 345 1.37 22.63 -4.32
C LEU A 345 2.41 21.99 -5.25
N HIS A 346 2.48 20.67 -5.26
CA HIS A 346 3.40 19.90 -6.09
C HIS A 346 2.64 18.94 -7.02
N ARG A 347 3.06 18.87 -8.29
CA ARG A 347 2.37 18.07 -9.33
C ARG A 347 2.28 16.57 -9.02
N ASP A 348 3.30 16.01 -8.35
CA ASP A 348 3.38 14.58 -8.05
C ASP A 348 2.78 14.24 -6.67
N GLY A 349 2.17 15.23 -6.01
CA GLY A 349 1.55 15.10 -4.70
C GLY A 349 2.14 16.08 -3.68
N SER A 350 1.24 16.80 -3.01
CA SER A 350 1.57 17.88 -2.08
C SER A 350 1.57 17.37 -0.64
N VAL A 351 2.49 17.91 0.17
CA VAL A 351 2.48 17.75 1.63
C VAL A 351 2.23 19.08 2.28
N LEU A 352 1.16 19.17 3.04
CA LEU A 352 0.88 20.28 3.93
C LEU A 352 1.21 19.88 5.37
N SER A 353 1.76 20.81 6.15
CA SER A 353 2.09 20.59 7.57
C SER A 353 1.35 21.57 8.46
N ALA A 354 0.55 21.06 9.40
CA ALA A 354 -0.03 21.89 10.44
C ALA A 354 1.06 22.31 11.44
N VAL A 355 1.17 23.61 11.69
CA VAL A 355 2.21 24.17 12.55
C VAL A 355 1.63 25.15 13.57
N THR A 356 2.30 25.30 14.71
CA THR A 356 1.92 26.19 15.79
C THR A 356 2.78 27.45 15.83
N PRO A 357 2.31 28.56 16.43
CA PRO A 357 3.12 29.75 16.63
C PRO A 357 4.44 29.47 17.36
N ALA A 358 4.42 28.58 18.35
CA ALA A 358 5.62 28.21 19.10
C ALA A 358 6.69 27.52 18.25
N GLN A 359 6.26 26.64 17.32
CA GLN A 359 7.17 26.02 16.35
C GLN A 359 7.79 27.06 15.43
N LEU A 360 7.00 27.96 14.85
CA LEU A 360 7.48 29.07 14.01
C LEU A 360 8.51 29.94 14.71
N ALA A 361 8.31 30.24 16.00
CA ALA A 361 9.23 31.06 16.80
C ALA A 361 10.56 30.37 17.13
N SER A 362 10.68 29.07 16.93
CA SER A 362 11.94 28.31 17.13
C SER A 362 12.96 28.48 15.99
N GLU A 363 12.55 29.03 14.85
CA GLU A 363 13.36 29.34 13.66
C GLU A 363 14.13 28.11 13.10
N ASP A 364 15.45 28.00 13.29
CA ASP A 364 16.27 26.94 12.69
C ASP A 364 15.80 25.50 12.97
N PRO A 365 15.46 25.09 14.20
CA PRO A 365 14.85 23.78 14.44
C PRO A 365 13.58 23.55 13.62
N PHE A 366 12.70 24.53 13.57
CA PHE A 366 11.45 24.46 12.81
C PHE A 366 11.67 24.27 11.29
N TYR A 367 12.64 25.00 10.70
CA TYR A 367 12.93 24.84 9.28
C TYR A 367 13.43 23.42 8.96
N ARG A 368 14.28 22.84 9.83
CA ARG A 368 14.74 21.45 9.68
C ARG A 368 13.60 20.46 9.82
N ASP A 369 12.74 20.62 10.83
CA ASP A 369 11.57 19.78 11.03
C ASP A 369 10.60 19.86 9.84
N LEU A 370 10.49 21.03 9.19
CA LEU A 370 9.72 21.23 7.98
C LEU A 370 10.39 20.63 6.73
N GLY A 371 11.65 20.16 6.84
CA GLY A 371 12.44 19.57 5.78
C GLY A 371 13.17 20.57 4.87
N ALA A 372 13.28 21.83 5.31
CA ALA A 372 14.07 22.81 4.61
C ALA A 372 15.57 22.69 5.00
N LYS A 373 16.46 22.91 4.03
CA LYS A 373 17.89 23.07 4.27
C LYS A 373 18.18 24.45 4.83
N LEU A 374 19.30 24.61 5.53
CA LEU A 374 19.74 25.90 6.04
C LEU A 374 21.05 26.30 5.39
N ALA A 375 21.10 27.52 4.86
CA ALA A 375 22.32 28.15 4.39
C ALA A 375 22.46 29.53 5.04
N VAL A 376 23.49 29.71 5.85
CA VAL A 376 23.78 30.97 6.58
C VAL A 376 22.53 31.45 7.36
N GLY A 377 21.80 30.52 8.05
CA GLY A 377 20.61 30.82 8.83
C GLY A 377 19.35 31.14 8.01
N MET A 378 19.38 30.95 6.69
CA MET A 378 18.23 31.11 5.81
C MET A 378 17.71 29.75 5.36
N PRO A 379 16.39 29.48 5.42
CA PRO A 379 15.83 28.26 4.87
C PRO A 379 15.95 28.24 3.34
N LEU A 380 16.20 27.03 2.82
CA LEU A 380 16.16 26.73 1.39
C LEU A 380 15.24 25.55 1.16
N ARG A 381 14.42 25.62 0.13
CA ARG A 381 13.54 24.52 -0.22
C ARG A 381 14.33 23.32 -0.74
N ASP A 382 13.97 22.14 -0.23
CA ASP A 382 14.51 20.85 -0.68
C ASP A 382 13.37 19.94 -1.15
N ILE A 383 13.70 18.79 -1.74
CA ILE A 383 12.73 17.83 -2.29
C ILE A 383 11.71 17.34 -1.24
N ALA A 384 12.14 17.23 0.02
CA ALA A 384 11.31 16.79 1.15
C ALA A 384 10.79 17.94 2.03
N THR A 385 10.90 19.19 1.59
CA THR A 385 10.26 20.33 2.27
C THR A 385 8.75 20.28 2.03
N SER A 386 7.96 20.52 3.08
CA SER A 386 6.50 20.67 2.95
C SER A 386 6.16 21.81 1.98
N ASP A 387 5.17 21.58 1.13
CA ASP A 387 4.80 22.54 0.08
C ASP A 387 4.05 23.76 0.64
N SER A 388 3.25 23.52 1.69
CA SER A 388 2.55 24.57 2.42
C SER A 388 2.49 24.25 3.92
N ILE A 389 2.35 25.29 4.73
CA ILE A 389 2.01 25.16 6.15
C ILE A 389 0.55 25.55 6.37
N PHE A 390 -0.09 24.92 7.35
CA PHE A 390 -1.43 25.21 7.81
C PHE A 390 -1.40 25.75 9.23
N LEU A 391 -1.95 26.96 9.43
CA LEU A 391 -1.95 27.66 10.70
C LEU A 391 -3.38 27.68 11.26
N ARG A 392 -3.71 26.76 12.20
CA ARG A 392 -4.99 26.89 12.94
C ARG A 392 -5.03 28.14 13.81
N GLU A 393 -3.88 28.50 14.38
CA GLU A 393 -3.67 29.71 15.17
C GLU A 393 -2.58 30.56 14.53
N ILE A 394 -2.85 31.85 14.37
CA ILE A 394 -1.91 32.80 13.80
C ILE A 394 -1.06 33.41 14.92
N PRO A 395 0.26 33.55 14.74
CA PRO A 395 1.11 34.25 15.71
C PRO A 395 0.62 35.67 16.00
N ALA A 396 0.82 36.13 17.23
CA ALA A 396 0.54 37.51 17.57
C ALA A 396 1.36 38.47 16.70
N ALA A 397 0.83 39.67 16.41
CA ALA A 397 1.48 40.61 15.52
C ALA A 397 2.86 41.09 16.04
N ASP A 398 3.09 41.03 17.34
CA ASP A 398 4.34 41.38 18.03
C ASP A 398 5.30 40.20 18.20
N ASP A 399 4.92 38.98 17.79
CA ASP A 399 5.86 37.84 17.71
C ASP A 399 6.74 37.95 16.48
N GLU A 400 7.81 38.74 16.62
CA GLU A 400 8.74 39.03 15.51
C GLU A 400 9.38 37.76 14.93
N LYS A 401 9.67 36.73 15.76
CA LYS A 401 10.33 35.50 15.30
C LYS A 401 9.39 34.66 14.46
N ALA A 402 8.21 34.36 14.97
CA ALA A 402 7.21 33.58 14.25
C ALA A 402 6.82 34.27 12.93
N ASN A 403 6.58 35.58 12.96
CA ASN A 403 6.24 36.34 11.76
C ASN A 403 7.41 36.43 10.76
N ARG A 404 8.65 36.41 11.22
CA ARG A 404 9.85 36.31 10.36
C ARG A 404 9.90 34.94 9.67
N SER A 405 9.64 33.88 10.42
CA SER A 405 9.59 32.52 9.85
C SER A 405 8.55 32.40 8.75
N ILE A 406 7.36 32.96 8.94
CA ILE A 406 6.31 32.99 7.90
C ILE A 406 6.84 33.66 6.61
N ARG A 407 7.41 34.86 6.72
CA ARG A 407 7.94 35.59 5.55
C ARG A 407 9.03 34.81 4.82
N ARG A 408 9.99 34.25 5.57
CA ARG A 408 11.09 33.45 4.98
C ARG A 408 10.59 32.19 4.27
N LEU A 409 9.56 31.55 4.79
CA LEU A 409 8.92 30.41 4.12
C LEU A 409 8.27 30.83 2.80
N GLN A 410 7.55 31.92 2.80
CA GLN A 410 6.93 32.46 1.59
C GLN A 410 7.97 32.86 0.53
N GLU A 411 9.11 33.44 0.95
CA GLU A 411 10.22 33.80 0.05
C GLU A 411 10.83 32.57 -0.65
N ILE A 412 10.80 31.38 -0.03
CA ILE A 412 11.27 30.12 -0.65
C ILE A 412 10.13 29.35 -1.33
N GLY A 413 8.95 29.93 -1.47
CA GLY A 413 7.79 29.34 -2.16
C GLY A 413 7.02 28.31 -1.36
N VAL A 414 7.09 28.34 -0.02
CA VAL A 414 6.20 27.56 0.86
C VAL A 414 4.93 28.33 1.12
N GLY A 415 3.78 27.73 0.79
CA GLY A 415 2.46 28.36 0.99
C GLY A 415 2.09 28.50 2.46
N VAL A 416 1.28 29.51 2.77
CA VAL A 416 0.73 29.72 4.12
C VAL A 416 -0.79 29.68 4.01
N VAL A 417 -1.40 28.68 4.60
CA VAL A 417 -2.86 28.45 4.61
C VAL A 417 -3.38 28.70 6.03
N ALA A 418 -4.43 29.47 6.18
CA ALA A 418 -5.05 29.69 7.49
C ALA A 418 -6.57 29.87 7.36
N PRO A 419 -7.36 29.53 8.41
CA PRO A 419 -8.80 29.74 8.42
C PRO A 419 -9.17 31.21 8.21
N VAL A 420 -10.22 31.44 7.43
CA VAL A 420 -10.72 32.78 7.12
C VAL A 420 -10.99 33.63 8.37
N ALA A 421 -11.54 33.01 9.44
CA ALA A 421 -11.79 33.68 10.70
C ALA A 421 -10.51 34.14 11.42
N ALA A 422 -9.45 33.33 11.36
CA ALA A 422 -8.15 33.66 11.94
C ALA A 422 -7.47 34.80 11.17
N LEU A 423 -7.50 34.78 9.83
CA LEU A 423 -6.96 35.84 8.97
C LEU A 423 -7.74 37.17 9.11
N ALA A 424 -9.05 37.11 9.36
CA ALA A 424 -9.84 38.30 9.62
C ALA A 424 -9.44 39.00 10.94
N ALA A 425 -9.03 38.20 11.95
CA ALA A 425 -8.56 38.72 13.25
C ALA A 425 -7.09 39.20 13.16
N THR A 426 -6.22 38.41 12.55
CA THR A 426 -4.77 38.70 12.42
C THR A 426 -4.34 38.44 10.98
N PRO A 427 -4.29 39.46 10.11
CA PRO A 427 -3.94 39.30 8.71
C PRO A 427 -2.49 38.80 8.52
N ILE A 428 -2.31 37.89 7.57
CA ILE A 428 -1.01 37.48 7.04
C ILE A 428 -0.96 37.83 5.55
N ASP A 429 0.06 38.56 5.15
CA ASP A 429 0.26 38.89 3.74
C ASP A 429 0.56 37.62 2.91
N ASN A 430 0.00 37.55 1.72
CA ASN A 430 0.16 36.46 0.76
C ASN A 430 -0.37 35.10 1.25
N ALA A 431 -1.30 35.08 2.20
CA ALA A 431 -1.91 33.87 2.70
C ALA A 431 -2.97 33.30 1.74
N VAL A 432 -3.23 32.00 1.89
CA VAL A 432 -4.39 31.30 1.32
C VAL A 432 -5.46 31.21 2.41
N ALA A 433 -6.63 31.79 2.18
CA ALA A 433 -7.73 31.80 3.15
C ALA A 433 -8.57 30.53 3.02
N ALA A 434 -8.55 29.69 4.05
CA ALA A 434 -9.34 28.46 4.10
C ALA A 434 -10.73 28.75 4.69
N VAL A 435 -11.78 28.39 3.95
CA VAL A 435 -13.18 28.58 4.35
C VAL A 435 -13.92 27.23 4.32
N PRO A 436 -14.73 26.90 5.37
CA PRO A 436 -15.60 25.74 5.33
C PRO A 436 -16.56 25.83 4.12
N ALA A 437 -16.70 24.76 3.36
CA ALA A 437 -17.52 24.78 2.13
C ALA A 437 -18.98 25.18 2.38
N LYS A 438 -19.53 24.81 3.54
CA LYS A 438 -20.89 25.20 3.96
C LYS A 438 -21.07 26.71 4.21
N GLU A 439 -19.98 27.43 4.47
CA GLU A 439 -19.96 28.85 4.70
C GLU A 439 -19.55 29.63 3.45
N ALA A 440 -18.98 28.94 2.46
CA ALA A 440 -18.44 29.53 1.25
C ALA A 440 -19.56 30.09 0.33
N LYS A 441 -19.38 31.34 -0.11
CA LYS A 441 -20.28 32.01 -1.07
C LYS A 441 -19.43 32.73 -2.10
N GLY A 442 -19.82 32.68 -3.36
CA GLY A 442 -19.08 33.31 -4.47
C GLY A 442 -18.81 34.81 -4.36
N ASP A 443 -19.58 35.50 -3.54
CA ASP A 443 -19.47 36.98 -3.30
C ASP A 443 -18.67 37.31 -2.01
N MET A 444 -18.04 36.32 -1.34
CA MET A 444 -17.26 36.59 -0.13
C MET A 444 -16.07 37.50 -0.42
N ALA A 445 -15.89 38.51 0.45
CA ALA A 445 -14.72 39.37 0.39
C ALA A 445 -13.47 38.64 0.91
N MET A 446 -12.37 38.71 0.15
CA MET A 446 -11.07 38.17 0.55
C MET A 446 -10.60 38.86 1.84
N PRO A 447 -10.15 38.12 2.86
CA PRO A 447 -9.54 38.70 4.06
C PRO A 447 -8.31 39.54 3.69
N LYS A 448 -8.07 40.60 4.46
CA LYS A 448 -6.90 41.45 4.26
C LYS A 448 -5.61 40.62 4.32
N GLY A 449 -4.73 40.80 3.35
CA GLY A 449 -3.47 40.08 3.23
C GLY A 449 -3.58 38.73 2.51
N ALA A 450 -4.74 38.07 2.48
CA ALA A 450 -4.92 36.87 1.70
C ALA A 450 -5.03 37.17 0.19
N VAL A 451 -4.54 36.22 -0.63
CA VAL A 451 -4.49 36.37 -2.11
C VAL A 451 -5.19 35.25 -2.85
N ARG A 452 -5.52 34.13 -2.18
CA ARG A 452 -6.19 32.98 -2.74
C ARG A 452 -7.15 32.36 -1.73
N TRP A 453 -8.12 31.60 -2.24
CA TRP A 453 -9.02 30.78 -1.45
C TRP A 453 -8.57 29.31 -1.40
N ALA A 454 -8.81 28.67 -0.27
CA ALA A 454 -8.95 27.24 -0.14
C ALA A 454 -10.33 26.92 0.42
N VAL A 455 -10.91 25.78 0.05
CA VAL A 455 -12.18 25.32 0.62
C VAL A 455 -11.96 24.08 1.46
N VAL A 456 -12.71 23.93 2.56
CA VAL A 456 -12.63 22.77 3.44
C VAL A 456 -13.94 22.01 3.40
N PHE A 457 -13.89 20.77 2.93
CA PHE A 457 -15.02 19.85 2.91
C PHE A 457 -15.00 18.94 4.13
N ASP A 458 -16.12 18.78 4.83
CA ASP A 458 -16.29 17.79 5.90
C ASP A 458 -16.91 16.47 5.39
N GLY A 459 -17.30 16.43 4.12
CA GLY A 459 -17.85 15.28 3.44
C GLY A 459 -19.37 15.14 3.54
N THR A 460 -20.05 16.07 4.22
CA THR A 460 -21.53 16.07 4.39
C THR A 460 -22.23 17.20 3.63
N GLU A 461 -21.49 17.98 2.83
CA GLU A 461 -22.01 19.07 2.05
C GLU A 461 -23.02 18.60 1.00
N SER A 462 -24.05 19.39 0.74
CA SER A 462 -24.93 19.23 -0.42
C SER A 462 -24.21 19.54 -1.74
N ALA A 463 -24.77 19.11 -2.87
CA ALA A 463 -24.23 19.43 -4.19
C ALA A 463 -24.21 20.97 -4.45
N GLU A 464 -25.21 21.70 -3.93
CA GLU A 464 -25.30 23.13 -4.01
C GLU A 464 -24.20 23.84 -3.20
N GLU A 465 -23.91 23.35 -1.98
CA GLU A 465 -22.82 23.88 -1.15
C GLU A 465 -21.46 23.65 -1.80
N ILE A 466 -21.22 22.46 -2.36
CA ILE A 466 -19.98 22.17 -3.12
C ILE A 466 -19.87 23.13 -4.31
N LYS A 467 -20.95 23.31 -5.07
CA LYS A 467 -20.98 24.23 -6.22
C LYS A 467 -20.67 25.65 -5.79
N SER A 468 -21.35 26.17 -4.74
CA SER A 468 -21.13 27.53 -4.24
C SER A 468 -19.69 27.74 -3.75
N ALA A 469 -19.09 26.73 -3.08
CA ALA A 469 -17.71 26.79 -2.65
C ALA A 469 -16.72 26.90 -3.82
N LEU A 470 -17.02 26.25 -4.95
CA LEU A 470 -16.17 26.31 -6.16
C LEU A 470 -16.29 27.66 -6.90
N GLU A 471 -17.35 28.45 -6.68
CA GLU A 471 -17.48 29.81 -7.25
C GLU A 471 -16.43 30.79 -6.69
N LEU A 472 -15.77 30.45 -5.57
CA LEU A 472 -14.62 31.19 -5.05
C LEU A 472 -13.31 30.95 -5.84
N GLU A 473 -13.32 30.08 -6.84
CA GLU A 473 -12.13 29.66 -7.60
C GLU A 473 -10.96 29.23 -6.68
N PRO A 474 -11.19 28.26 -5.77
CA PRO A 474 -10.16 27.90 -4.80
C PRO A 474 -8.96 27.24 -5.47
N VAL A 475 -7.74 27.60 -5.03
CA VAL A 475 -6.50 27.00 -5.52
C VAL A 475 -6.29 25.58 -4.98
N MET A 476 -6.97 25.21 -3.92
CA MET A 476 -7.01 23.87 -3.34
C MET A 476 -8.28 23.64 -2.53
N ALA A 477 -8.63 22.39 -2.39
CA ALA A 477 -9.63 21.91 -1.43
C ALA A 477 -8.96 20.98 -0.41
N LEU A 478 -9.39 21.05 0.84
CA LEU A 478 -9.01 20.12 1.90
C LEU A 478 -10.23 19.27 2.23
N ILE A 479 -10.04 17.96 2.44
CA ILE A 479 -11.09 17.09 2.99
C ILE A 479 -10.71 16.73 4.42
N GLU A 480 -11.35 17.39 5.38
CA GLU A 480 -11.28 17.13 6.81
C GLU A 480 -12.62 16.56 7.28
N THR A 481 -12.77 15.23 7.20
CA THR A 481 -14.06 14.59 7.47
C THR A 481 -14.46 14.69 8.93
N ALA A 482 -15.77 14.82 9.16
CA ALA A 482 -16.34 14.75 10.50
C ALA A 482 -16.01 13.41 11.18
N PRO A 483 -15.85 13.36 12.51
CA PRO A 483 -15.39 12.17 13.25
C PRO A 483 -16.24 10.92 13.05
N GLU A 484 -17.56 11.08 12.90
CA GLU A 484 -18.50 9.97 12.72
C GLU A 484 -18.70 9.58 11.25
N THR A 485 -17.95 10.18 10.34
CA THR A 485 -18.11 10.00 8.91
C THR A 485 -17.00 9.13 8.35
N SER A 486 -17.34 8.11 7.56
CA SER A 486 -16.37 7.31 6.83
C SER A 486 -15.61 8.18 5.83
N ARG A 487 -14.31 8.41 6.08
CA ARG A 487 -13.45 9.21 5.18
C ARG A 487 -13.51 8.71 3.75
N LEU A 488 -13.42 7.39 3.55
CA LEU A 488 -13.46 6.79 2.21
C LEU A 488 -14.72 7.19 1.44
N HIS A 489 -15.88 7.03 2.05
CA HIS A 489 -17.18 7.31 1.39
C HIS A 489 -17.43 8.80 1.25
N ALA A 490 -17.11 9.61 2.26
CA ALA A 490 -17.21 11.05 2.21
C ALA A 490 -16.33 11.63 1.09
N SER A 491 -15.07 11.22 1.01
CA SER A 491 -14.17 11.65 -0.05
C SER A 491 -14.68 11.24 -1.43
N ARG A 492 -15.06 9.97 -1.62
CA ARG A 492 -15.61 9.50 -2.91
C ARG A 492 -16.86 10.29 -3.33
N ARG A 493 -17.72 10.66 -2.38
CA ARG A 493 -18.89 11.49 -2.65
C ARG A 493 -18.48 12.90 -3.10
N VAL A 494 -17.55 13.56 -2.40
CA VAL A 494 -17.02 14.86 -2.79
C VAL A 494 -16.41 14.80 -4.18
N PHE A 495 -15.55 13.81 -4.47
CA PHE A 495 -14.96 13.65 -5.80
C PHE A 495 -15.99 13.38 -6.88
N THR A 496 -17.07 12.65 -6.57
CA THR A 496 -18.18 12.43 -7.51
C THR A 496 -18.85 13.76 -7.88
N GLU A 497 -19.10 14.64 -6.92
CA GLU A 497 -19.68 15.96 -7.19
C GLU A 497 -18.69 16.88 -7.92
N LEU A 498 -17.40 16.89 -7.53
CA LEU A 498 -16.38 17.65 -8.26
C LEU A 498 -16.29 17.23 -9.73
N ASN A 499 -16.35 15.91 -10.01
CA ASN A 499 -16.33 15.38 -11.38
C ASN A 499 -17.59 15.78 -12.18
N LYS A 500 -18.78 15.74 -11.56
CA LYS A 500 -20.03 16.21 -12.20
C LYS A 500 -19.98 17.68 -12.59
N LEU A 501 -19.31 18.49 -11.77
CA LEU A 501 -19.11 19.92 -12.00
C LEU A 501 -17.94 20.23 -12.94
N GLY A 502 -17.18 19.22 -13.37
CA GLY A 502 -15.98 19.39 -14.19
C GLY A 502 -14.84 20.14 -13.47
N SER A 503 -14.87 20.16 -12.13
CA SER A 503 -13.85 20.85 -11.34
C SER A 503 -12.52 20.11 -11.37
N LYS A 504 -11.44 20.84 -11.63
CA LYS A 504 -10.05 20.38 -11.54
C LYS A 504 -9.31 20.93 -10.32
N THR A 505 -10.03 21.45 -9.34
CA THR A 505 -9.44 21.92 -8.09
C THR A 505 -8.64 20.82 -7.42
N PRO A 506 -7.36 21.02 -7.08
CA PRO A 506 -6.54 20.07 -6.35
C PRO A 506 -7.14 19.75 -4.98
N VAL A 507 -7.08 18.49 -4.56
CA VAL A 507 -7.69 18.03 -3.30
C VAL A 507 -6.63 17.42 -2.39
N ILE A 508 -6.56 17.94 -1.16
CA ILE A 508 -5.65 17.49 -0.10
C ILE A 508 -6.44 16.71 0.95
N HIS A 509 -6.06 15.48 1.23
CA HIS A 509 -6.63 14.69 2.32
C HIS A 509 -6.07 15.18 3.65
N HIS A 510 -6.86 15.91 4.41
CA HIS A 510 -6.51 16.39 5.74
C HIS A 510 -7.00 15.40 6.81
N MET A 511 -6.06 14.74 7.48
CA MET A 511 -6.32 13.74 8.52
C MET A 511 -5.90 14.28 9.88
N VAL A 512 -6.85 14.36 10.81
CA VAL A 512 -6.61 14.81 12.17
C VAL A 512 -6.71 13.63 13.12
N PHE A 513 -5.67 13.42 13.91
CA PHE A 513 -5.58 12.35 14.90
C PHE A 513 -5.65 12.89 16.33
N PRO A 514 -6.14 12.09 17.29
CA PRO A 514 -6.05 12.42 18.71
C PRO A 514 -4.60 12.61 19.17
N ALA A 515 -4.37 13.48 20.14
CA ALA A 515 -3.03 13.77 20.68
C ALA A 515 -2.33 12.53 21.28
N ASP A 516 -3.11 11.59 21.79
CA ASP A 516 -2.64 10.35 22.42
C ASP A 516 -2.58 9.15 21.47
N GLU A 517 -2.88 9.33 20.18
CA GLU A 517 -2.77 8.24 19.20
C GLU A 517 -1.31 7.82 19.01
N VAL A 518 -1.05 6.52 18.95
CA VAL A 518 0.31 6.00 18.82
C VAL A 518 0.80 6.09 17.37
N LYS A 519 2.11 6.30 17.17
CA LYS A 519 2.73 6.50 15.84
C LYS A 519 2.33 5.41 14.83
N ASP A 520 2.41 4.14 15.19
CA ASP A 520 2.03 3.04 14.29
C ASP A 520 0.55 3.09 13.86
N ALA A 521 -0.35 3.54 14.75
CA ALA A 521 -1.76 3.70 14.39
C ALA A 521 -1.98 4.86 13.42
N VAL A 522 -1.26 5.97 13.58
CA VAL A 522 -1.29 7.10 12.62
C VAL A 522 -0.85 6.62 11.23
N VAL A 523 0.26 5.88 11.15
CA VAL A 523 0.77 5.31 9.88
C VAL A 523 -0.27 4.39 9.23
N ILE A 524 -0.80 3.43 10.00
CA ILE A 524 -1.73 2.42 9.50
C ILE A 524 -3.06 3.04 9.07
N GLN A 525 -3.63 3.93 9.87
CA GLN A 525 -4.89 4.60 9.54
C GLN A 525 -4.72 5.54 8.34
N SER A 526 -3.62 6.28 8.26
CA SER A 526 -3.32 7.15 7.11
C SER A 526 -3.18 6.35 5.82
N GLY A 527 -2.41 5.25 5.86
CA GLY A 527 -2.25 4.34 4.73
C GLY A 527 -3.57 3.73 4.27
N ALA A 528 -4.38 3.23 5.19
CA ALA A 528 -5.65 2.61 4.85
C ALA A 528 -6.69 3.60 4.31
N GLN A 529 -6.87 4.75 4.97
CA GLN A 529 -7.95 5.68 4.67
C GLN A 529 -7.64 6.63 3.50
N ALA A 530 -6.46 7.25 3.48
CA ALA A 530 -6.08 8.16 2.39
C ALA A 530 -5.32 7.41 1.28
N GLY A 531 -4.45 6.46 1.63
CA GLY A 531 -3.69 5.70 0.64
C GLY A 531 -4.58 4.94 -0.34
N GLY A 532 -5.70 4.38 0.11
CA GLY A 532 -6.69 3.76 -0.77
C GLY A 532 -7.31 4.72 -1.78
N LEU A 533 -7.59 5.97 -1.36
CA LEU A 533 -8.10 7.04 -2.25
C LEU A 533 -7.04 7.49 -3.25
N LEU A 534 -5.81 7.68 -2.79
CA LEU A 534 -4.67 8.03 -3.66
C LEU A 534 -4.38 6.94 -4.69
N CYS A 535 -4.51 5.65 -4.32
CA CYS A 535 -4.44 4.53 -5.25
C CYS A 535 -5.57 4.54 -6.28
N ASP A 536 -6.71 5.13 -5.96
CA ASP A 536 -7.83 5.35 -6.90
C ASP A 536 -7.64 6.59 -7.77
N GLY A 537 -6.53 7.30 -7.65
CA GLY A 537 -6.28 8.57 -8.32
C GLY A 537 -7.11 9.73 -7.76
N LEU A 538 -7.66 9.57 -6.57
CA LEU A 538 -8.51 10.55 -5.90
C LEU A 538 -7.71 11.30 -4.83
N GLY A 539 -7.11 12.43 -5.19
CA GLY A 539 -6.36 13.30 -4.31
C GLY A 539 -5.02 13.74 -4.88
N ASP A 540 -4.60 14.93 -4.49
CA ASP A 540 -3.42 15.63 -4.98
C ASP A 540 -2.40 15.89 -3.87
N GLY A 541 -2.71 15.46 -2.65
CA GLY A 541 -1.81 15.62 -1.53
C GLY A 541 -2.44 15.20 -0.21
N VAL A 542 -1.64 15.34 0.84
CA VAL A 542 -2.00 14.94 2.19
C VAL A 542 -1.55 15.97 3.22
N MET A 543 -2.30 16.04 4.32
CA MET A 543 -1.93 16.71 5.55
C MET A 543 -2.28 15.79 6.72
N ILE A 544 -1.28 15.38 7.49
CA ILE A 544 -1.45 14.60 8.70
C ILE A 544 -1.22 15.53 9.90
N GLU A 545 -2.22 15.64 10.75
CA GLU A 545 -2.20 16.49 11.93
C GLU A 545 -2.44 15.68 13.19
N GLN A 546 -1.57 15.84 14.18
CA GLN A 546 -1.71 15.28 15.52
C GLN A 546 -1.18 16.28 16.53
N PRO A 547 -2.02 16.84 17.40
CA PRO A 547 -1.59 17.80 18.40
C PRO A 547 -0.50 17.23 19.33
N GLY A 548 0.62 17.95 19.48
CA GLY A 548 1.73 17.54 20.34
C GLY A 548 2.70 16.53 19.72
N ALA A 549 2.45 16.03 18.52
CA ALA A 549 3.41 15.18 17.80
C ALA A 549 4.57 15.99 17.18
N GLU A 550 5.68 15.33 16.96
CA GLU A 550 6.85 15.89 16.28
C GLU A 550 6.53 16.23 14.82
N LEU A 551 6.78 17.46 14.39
CA LEU A 551 6.50 17.92 13.04
C LEU A 551 7.25 17.10 11.99
N GLU A 552 8.52 16.80 12.21
CA GLU A 552 9.34 15.96 11.34
C GLU A 552 8.71 14.58 11.11
N TYR A 553 8.22 13.94 12.19
CA TYR A 553 7.54 12.65 12.10
C TYR A 553 6.31 12.73 11.19
N LEU A 554 5.39 13.68 11.41
CA LEU A 554 4.17 13.83 10.63
C LEU A 554 4.46 14.14 9.16
N ARG A 555 5.44 15.00 8.89
CA ARG A 555 5.92 15.32 7.54
C ARG A 555 6.47 14.07 6.83
N ARG A 556 7.37 13.33 7.51
CA ARG A 556 7.95 12.09 6.95
C ARG A 556 6.88 11.04 6.65
N THR A 557 5.92 10.85 7.55
CA THR A 557 4.78 9.94 7.34
C THR A 557 3.93 10.39 6.15
N SER A 558 3.70 11.70 5.98
CA SER A 558 2.99 12.27 4.82
C SER A 558 3.72 11.96 3.49
N PHE A 559 5.03 12.17 3.42
CA PHE A 559 5.83 11.78 2.25
C PHE A 559 5.87 10.26 2.04
N GLY A 560 5.96 9.48 3.11
CA GLY A 560 5.88 8.01 3.07
C GLY A 560 4.56 7.52 2.48
N LEU A 561 3.44 8.19 2.82
CA LEU A 561 2.11 7.89 2.27
C LEU A 561 2.05 8.18 0.76
N LEU A 562 2.56 9.34 0.31
CA LEU A 562 2.62 9.66 -1.11
C LEU A 562 3.51 8.69 -1.89
N GLN A 563 4.69 8.36 -1.36
CA GLN A 563 5.61 7.40 -1.97
C GLN A 563 5.02 5.99 -2.05
N GLY A 564 4.40 5.51 -0.97
CA GLY A 564 3.72 4.22 -0.94
C GLY A 564 2.52 4.13 -1.90
N SER A 565 1.87 5.26 -2.18
CA SER A 565 0.80 5.41 -3.17
C SER A 565 1.30 5.71 -4.59
N ARG A 566 2.59 5.53 -4.86
CA ARG A 566 3.23 5.75 -6.17
C ARG A 566 3.06 7.17 -6.72
N MET A 567 3.09 8.17 -5.83
CA MET A 567 3.00 9.58 -6.19
C MET A 567 4.39 10.24 -6.13
N ARG A 568 4.75 10.88 -5.03
CA ARG A 568 5.99 11.64 -4.88
C ARG A 568 7.04 10.85 -4.12
N ASN A 569 8.23 10.69 -4.71
CA ASN A 569 9.37 10.03 -4.09
C ASN A 569 10.35 11.07 -3.55
N THR A 570 10.67 11.01 -2.26
CA THR A 570 11.62 11.92 -1.60
C THR A 570 12.84 11.22 -1.03
N LYS A 571 12.84 9.90 -0.99
CA LYS A 571 13.93 9.04 -0.51
C LYS A 571 14.02 7.77 -1.34
N THR A 572 15.07 6.98 -1.12
CA THR A 572 15.21 5.65 -1.73
C THR A 572 14.04 4.75 -1.33
N GLU A 573 13.50 4.02 -2.28
CA GLU A 573 12.52 2.97 -2.02
C GLU A 573 13.22 1.62 -1.88
N TYR A 574 12.86 0.88 -0.83
CA TYR A 574 13.33 -0.49 -0.65
C TYR A 574 12.20 -1.48 -0.89
N VAL A 575 12.50 -2.47 -1.77
CA VAL A 575 11.65 -3.63 -2.03
C VAL A 575 12.38 -4.83 -1.43
N SER A 576 12.15 -5.13 -0.16
CA SER A 576 12.86 -6.20 0.53
C SER A 576 11.94 -7.32 0.99
N CYS A 577 12.37 -8.55 0.73
CA CYS A 577 11.59 -9.71 1.09
C CYS A 577 11.64 -9.96 2.61
N PRO A 578 10.56 -10.49 3.18
CA PRO A 578 10.48 -10.68 4.64
C PRO A 578 11.23 -11.92 5.14
N SER A 579 12.38 -12.27 4.64
CA SER A 579 13.20 -13.45 4.96
C SER A 579 12.43 -14.79 5.06
N CYS A 580 12.87 -15.84 4.44
CA CYS A 580 12.28 -17.17 4.54
C CYS A 580 13.35 -18.24 4.58
N GLY A 581 12.95 -19.49 4.69
CA GLY A 581 13.88 -20.62 4.65
C GLY A 581 14.76 -20.71 3.40
N ARG A 582 14.53 -19.90 2.38
CA ARG A 582 15.32 -19.80 1.14
C ARG A 582 16.35 -18.69 1.17
N THR A 583 16.30 -17.80 2.15
CA THR A 583 17.21 -16.65 2.29
C THR A 583 18.64 -17.16 2.51
N LEU A 584 19.61 -16.61 1.78
CA LEU A 584 21.00 -17.10 1.71
C LEU A 584 21.97 -16.27 2.55
N PHE A 585 21.51 -15.16 3.15
CA PHE A 585 22.27 -14.25 4.00
C PHE A 585 21.36 -13.63 5.08
N ASP A 586 21.91 -12.91 6.04
CA ASP A 586 21.08 -12.14 6.98
C ASP A 586 20.47 -10.94 6.28
N LEU A 587 19.18 -11.04 5.99
CA LEU A 587 18.47 -10.05 5.18
C LEU A 587 18.26 -8.73 5.94
N GLN A 588 18.03 -8.80 7.26
CA GLN A 588 17.81 -7.61 8.07
C GLN A 588 19.10 -6.78 8.18
N GLU A 589 20.22 -7.43 8.50
CA GLU A 589 21.52 -6.79 8.59
C GLU A 589 21.94 -6.15 7.25
N VAL A 590 21.79 -6.91 6.15
CA VAL A 590 22.17 -6.40 4.80
C VAL A 590 21.24 -5.28 4.35
N THR A 591 19.93 -5.38 4.58
CA THR A 591 19.00 -4.29 4.22
C THR A 591 19.32 -3.01 5.00
N ALA A 592 19.60 -3.12 6.30
CA ALA A 592 20.00 -1.98 7.13
C ALA A 592 21.30 -1.34 6.62
N ALA A 593 22.33 -2.15 6.31
CA ALA A 593 23.61 -1.66 5.79
C ALA A 593 23.46 -0.94 4.43
N ILE A 594 22.63 -1.47 3.53
CA ILE A 594 22.33 -0.84 2.24
C ILE A 594 21.56 0.46 2.47
N SER A 595 20.54 0.43 3.34
CA SER A 595 19.68 1.58 3.65
C SER A 595 20.45 2.75 4.26
N GLU A 596 21.38 2.50 5.19
CA GLU A 596 22.24 3.52 5.80
C GLU A 596 23.05 4.28 4.74
N ARG A 597 23.51 3.57 3.71
CA ARG A 597 24.41 4.12 2.68
C ARG A 597 23.69 4.73 1.49
N THR A 598 22.46 4.31 1.20
CA THR A 598 21.73 4.67 -0.02
C THR A 598 20.39 5.37 0.23
N GLY A 599 19.94 5.51 1.48
CA GLY A 599 18.62 6.03 1.84
C GLY A 599 18.31 7.46 1.38
N HIS A 600 19.36 8.21 1.01
CA HIS A 600 19.30 9.60 0.55
C HIS A 600 19.10 9.75 -0.97
N LEU A 601 18.92 8.68 -1.73
CA LEU A 601 18.80 8.71 -3.19
C LEU A 601 17.33 8.83 -3.62
N PRO A 602 16.76 10.02 -3.88
CA PRO A 602 15.36 10.17 -4.19
C PRO A 602 15.04 9.57 -5.56
N GLY A 603 13.94 8.84 -5.61
CA GLY A 603 13.46 8.20 -6.84
C GLY A 603 14.28 7.00 -7.30
N VAL A 604 15.19 6.48 -6.48
CA VAL A 604 15.89 5.21 -6.70
C VAL A 604 15.16 4.10 -5.95
N ALA A 605 14.84 3.01 -6.65
CA ALA A 605 14.26 1.82 -6.05
C ALA A 605 15.29 0.69 -6.00
N ILE A 606 15.56 0.17 -4.80
CA ILE A 606 16.53 -0.90 -4.56
C ILE A 606 15.81 -2.14 -4.03
N ALA A 607 15.94 -3.26 -4.75
CA ALA A 607 15.43 -4.54 -4.30
C ALA A 607 16.50 -5.31 -3.51
N VAL A 608 16.16 -5.81 -2.31
CA VAL A 608 17.02 -6.68 -1.50
C VAL A 608 16.32 -8.02 -1.32
N MET A 609 16.75 -9.03 -2.08
CA MET A 609 16.07 -10.31 -2.21
C MET A 609 16.94 -11.45 -1.68
N GLY A 610 16.43 -12.17 -0.70
CA GLY A 610 17.16 -13.27 -0.05
C GLY A 610 17.48 -14.48 -0.95
N CYS A 611 16.78 -14.62 -2.10
CA CYS A 611 17.01 -15.72 -3.06
C CYS A 611 16.42 -15.43 -4.44
N ILE A 612 16.85 -16.19 -5.45
CA ILE A 612 16.40 -16.08 -6.85
C ILE A 612 15.00 -16.64 -7.12
N VAL A 613 14.30 -17.25 -6.16
CA VAL A 613 13.04 -17.98 -6.44
C VAL A 613 11.90 -17.06 -6.88
N ASN A 614 11.69 -15.96 -6.15
CA ASN A 614 10.74 -14.92 -6.53
C ASN A 614 11.44 -13.58 -6.81
N GLY A 615 12.72 -13.46 -6.38
CA GLY A 615 13.46 -12.21 -6.42
C GLY A 615 13.37 -11.47 -7.76
N PRO A 616 13.80 -12.09 -8.88
CA PRO A 616 13.81 -11.42 -10.17
C PRO A 616 12.46 -10.91 -10.65
N GLY A 617 11.36 -11.57 -10.28
CA GLY A 617 10.02 -11.14 -10.63
C GLY A 617 9.48 -10.04 -9.70
N GLU A 618 9.64 -10.22 -8.38
CA GLU A 618 9.15 -9.27 -7.38
C GLU A 618 9.92 -7.92 -7.41
N MET A 619 11.14 -7.91 -7.96
CA MET A 619 11.94 -6.72 -8.13
C MET A 619 11.77 -6.05 -9.50
N ALA A 620 10.79 -6.47 -10.29
CA ALA A 620 10.59 -5.97 -11.64
C ALA A 620 10.47 -4.45 -11.74
N ASP A 621 9.93 -3.82 -10.69
CA ASP A 621 9.75 -2.38 -10.57
C ASP A 621 10.94 -1.67 -9.89
N ALA A 622 12.01 -2.38 -9.51
CA ALA A 622 13.19 -1.78 -8.90
C ALA A 622 14.25 -1.41 -9.94
N ASP A 623 14.93 -0.29 -9.72
CA ASP A 623 16.04 0.13 -10.58
C ASP A 623 17.26 -0.80 -10.43
N PHE A 624 17.54 -1.23 -9.18
CA PHE A 624 18.69 -2.06 -8.84
C PHE A 624 18.26 -3.22 -7.95
N GLY A 625 18.92 -4.37 -8.12
CA GLY A 625 18.65 -5.57 -7.32
C GLY A 625 19.90 -6.16 -6.68
N TYR A 626 19.81 -6.46 -5.39
CA TYR A 626 20.75 -7.23 -4.59
C TYR A 626 20.11 -8.58 -4.24
N VAL A 627 20.53 -9.65 -4.91
CA VAL A 627 19.81 -10.94 -4.87
C VAL A 627 20.74 -12.07 -4.46
N GLY A 628 20.36 -12.86 -3.47
CA GLY A 628 21.11 -14.06 -3.08
C GLY A 628 21.11 -15.11 -4.20
N GLY A 629 22.27 -15.33 -4.84
CA GLY A 629 22.46 -16.32 -5.92
C GLY A 629 22.82 -17.69 -5.40
N ALA A 630 23.78 -17.77 -4.46
CA ALA A 630 24.21 -18.98 -3.77
C ALA A 630 24.63 -18.64 -2.33
N PRO A 631 24.86 -19.61 -1.44
CA PRO A 631 25.35 -19.33 -0.10
C PRO A 631 26.63 -18.49 -0.12
N GLY A 632 26.61 -17.30 0.51
CA GLY A 632 27.72 -16.33 0.55
C GLY A 632 27.98 -15.59 -0.78
N LYS A 633 27.12 -15.77 -1.78
CA LYS A 633 27.25 -15.15 -3.12
C LYS A 633 26.01 -14.38 -3.50
N ILE A 634 26.23 -13.19 -4.04
CA ILE A 634 25.21 -12.23 -4.45
C ILE A 634 25.28 -11.99 -5.96
N ASP A 635 24.13 -11.87 -6.57
CA ASP A 635 23.96 -11.42 -7.95
C ASP A 635 23.38 -10.00 -7.93
N LEU A 636 23.96 -9.06 -8.71
CA LEU A 636 23.48 -7.71 -8.87
C LEU A 636 22.75 -7.53 -10.19
N TYR A 637 21.66 -6.75 -10.13
CA TYR A 637 20.75 -6.51 -11.24
C TYR A 637 20.61 -5.01 -11.53
N VAL A 638 20.35 -4.67 -12.79
CA VAL A 638 19.79 -3.40 -13.24
C VAL A 638 18.45 -3.69 -13.89
N GLY A 639 17.37 -3.23 -13.29
CA GLY A 639 16.03 -3.68 -13.65
C GLY A 639 15.91 -5.21 -13.55
N LYS A 640 15.53 -5.87 -14.64
CA LYS A 640 15.38 -7.34 -14.71
C LYS A 640 16.68 -8.06 -15.14
N GLU A 641 17.72 -7.35 -15.54
CA GLU A 641 18.94 -7.93 -16.09
C GLU A 641 20.03 -8.15 -15.05
N VAL A 642 20.62 -9.35 -15.04
CA VAL A 642 21.77 -9.68 -14.17
C VAL A 642 23.02 -9.07 -14.78
N VAL A 643 23.63 -8.11 -14.09
CA VAL A 643 24.85 -7.43 -14.56
C VAL A 643 26.12 -7.96 -13.92
N LYS A 644 26.05 -8.49 -12.70
CA LYS A 644 27.16 -9.12 -12.00
C LYS A 644 26.69 -10.36 -11.27
N ARG A 645 27.45 -11.47 -11.32
CA ARG A 645 27.10 -12.75 -10.67
C ARG A 645 28.15 -13.20 -9.70
N GLY A 646 27.72 -13.87 -8.62
CA GLY A 646 28.59 -14.60 -7.71
C GLY A 646 29.55 -13.73 -6.91
N ILE A 647 29.19 -12.47 -6.65
CA ILE A 647 29.96 -11.53 -5.83
C ILE A 647 29.99 -12.01 -4.39
N ASP A 648 31.11 -11.87 -3.70
CA ASP A 648 31.18 -12.20 -2.28
C ASP A 648 30.34 -11.24 -1.46
N ASN A 649 29.60 -11.76 -0.50
CA ASN A 649 28.66 -11.00 0.35
C ASN A 649 29.37 -9.81 1.05
N GLU A 650 30.65 -9.96 1.39
CA GLU A 650 31.44 -8.92 2.06
C GLU A 650 31.67 -7.68 1.19
N THR A 651 31.75 -7.82 -0.13
CA THR A 651 32.00 -6.72 -1.08
C THR A 651 30.75 -6.30 -1.86
N ALA A 652 29.69 -7.08 -1.80
CA ALA A 652 28.52 -6.88 -2.66
C ALA A 652 27.80 -5.55 -2.44
N CYS A 653 27.82 -4.99 -1.23
CA CYS A 653 27.24 -3.69 -0.94
C CYS A 653 28.05 -2.54 -1.63
N ASP A 654 29.38 -2.62 -1.63
CA ASP A 654 30.24 -1.65 -2.32
C ASP A 654 30.05 -1.72 -3.83
N GLU A 655 29.94 -2.94 -4.36
CA GLU A 655 29.65 -3.19 -5.78
C GLU A 655 28.26 -2.68 -6.20
N LEU A 656 27.25 -2.77 -5.34
CA LEU A 656 25.94 -2.18 -5.59
C LEU A 656 26.03 -0.65 -5.65
N ILE A 657 26.72 -0.02 -4.72
CA ILE A 657 26.91 1.44 -4.72
C ILE A 657 27.65 1.89 -5.99
N GLN A 658 28.70 1.15 -6.37
CA GLN A 658 29.42 1.45 -7.62
C GLN A 658 28.50 1.30 -8.83
N LEU A 659 27.64 0.27 -8.86
CA LEU A 659 26.66 0.07 -9.92
C LEU A 659 25.67 1.24 -10.02
N ILE A 660 25.19 1.77 -8.88
CA ILE A 660 24.31 2.94 -8.85
C ILE A 660 25.02 4.16 -9.41
N LYS A 661 26.30 4.36 -9.06
CA LYS A 661 27.16 5.44 -9.60
C LYS A 661 27.35 5.31 -11.10
N ASP A 662 27.70 4.13 -11.58
CA ASP A 662 27.94 3.85 -12.99
C ASP A 662 26.70 4.10 -13.87
N ASN A 663 25.49 3.96 -13.28
CA ASN A 663 24.23 4.26 -13.94
C ASN A 663 23.76 5.73 -13.75
N GLY A 664 24.59 6.60 -13.17
CA GLY A 664 24.29 8.03 -13.02
C GLY A 664 23.12 8.34 -12.06
N ARG A 665 22.80 7.41 -11.14
CA ARG A 665 21.69 7.56 -10.18
C ARG A 665 22.17 7.89 -8.76
N TRP A 666 23.49 8.10 -8.61
CA TRP A 666 24.08 8.48 -7.33
C TRP A 666 24.07 9.99 -7.15
N VAL A 667 23.70 10.42 -5.95
CA VAL A 667 23.84 11.77 -5.45
C VAL A 667 24.68 11.68 -4.17
N ASP A 668 25.70 12.50 -4.02
CA ASP A 668 26.51 12.51 -2.79
C ASP A 668 25.66 13.02 -1.62
N LYS A 669 25.83 12.40 -0.44
CA LYS A 669 25.26 12.96 0.79
C LYS A 669 25.88 14.34 1.00
N GLU A 670 25.04 15.37 1.12
CA GLU A 670 25.52 16.66 1.59
C GLU A 670 26.02 16.47 3.03
N VAL A 671 27.27 16.77 3.26
CA VAL A 671 27.85 16.82 4.60
C VAL A 671 27.18 18.01 5.29
N GLU A 672 26.30 17.75 6.30
CA GLU A 672 25.92 18.81 7.22
C GLU A 672 27.22 19.36 7.81
N GLU A 673 27.60 20.58 7.45
CA GLU A 673 28.65 21.29 8.17
C GLU A 673 28.14 21.42 9.62
N GLU A 674 28.64 20.56 10.51
CA GLU A 674 28.59 20.82 11.94
C GLU A 674 29.08 22.23 12.14
N ALA A 675 28.18 23.12 12.56
CA ALA A 675 28.57 24.45 12.98
C ALA A 675 29.64 24.27 14.09
N VAL A 676 30.89 24.35 13.71
CA VAL A 676 31.99 24.39 14.66
C VAL A 676 31.70 25.59 15.53
N ALA A 677 31.26 25.30 16.76
CA ALA A 677 31.14 26.28 17.82
C ALA A 677 32.52 26.87 18.05
N ALA A 678 32.74 28.09 17.54
CA ALA A 678 33.83 28.97 17.93
C ALA A 678 33.34 29.92 19.02
#